data_0865acc96716d932592739a56df49b41
#
_entry.id   0865acc96716d932592739a56df49b41
#
_cell.length_a   1.000
_cell.length_b   1.000
_cell.length_c   1.000
_cell.angle_alpha   90.00
_cell.angle_beta   90.00
_cell.angle_gamma   90.00
#
_symmetry.space_group_name_H-M   'P 1'
#
loop_
_entity.id
_entity.type
_entity.pdbx_description
1 polymer ?
#
loop_
_entity_poly.entity_id
_entity_poly.type
_entity_poly.pdbx_seq_one_letter_code
_entity_poly.pdbx_strand_id
1 'polypeptide(L)'
;MSDFFDALARRGSAIPVAARRPLQVVLWAVGLVVAVELMFGRRSYAHPLGLPFPNGVSLGILVNGAIQGMLYAFLAFGLILVYRANRIVNFAHAGLGLVPAVTALLLVSNRHWPYVPALLVMLIGSALVGAVVELAMRRFWNAPRLIATVVTIGFAQIFVYLEINLPNWVGGTTGLPTHFPTPYSNLKVTIGGIIFSGDYFAIVVAAVLVCAGLTAFLRYTRAGIAVRASAENSDRARLLGVPVGGLSTMVWILAGVCSGIAVFLQAPVTALPSGGSVSPLILLYGLAVAIVARMESLPIAFGAGMGIGVIQQGAFVGSSKPDDAAALMLIVVLGALLFQRQRMARAYDTGMSSFKVLQEFRKIPAELRHLPEVRQARIALAVVVAGVVLAAPWIVGTDRDPFLASAALEAMVAVSLVVLSGWAGQISLGQFGFAGFGAAVAGGLATRHDLDFFLTIGVAAVAGALLAVLIGIPALRVPGLFLAVVTLALAATVQYGILSRAHFSWLLPPSGGYVTRPNLYGRLDVTSDTRFYYVCLVFLVLAYASARALRNSRSGRLFIGLRDNQRAAQSYGVNAAATKLAAFAIAGAIAAVAGALFAYQSQVDAGSFQMVTSLTAFLYAVVGGLTSLPGAVGGTVLFSIINHYGGEQLSLLASGVGVAFVLYVFPGGIAQIAFQIRDAGLRWVADRHGIHVPSLVADRRVEVAADEEDADHVLRAAAEQMNVVGAGR
;
A
#
# COMPACT_ATOMS: atom_id res chain seq x y z
N MET A 1 25.36 -2.27 -25.19
CA MET A 1 24.91 -3.45 -24.42
C MET A 1 23.92 -4.31 -25.19
N SER A 2 22.91 -3.73 -25.89
CA SER A 2 21.99 -4.49 -26.77
C SER A 2 22.74 -5.29 -27.85
N ASP A 3 23.69 -4.66 -28.52
CA ASP A 3 24.45 -5.29 -29.64
C ASP A 3 25.35 -6.43 -29.17
N PHE A 4 25.89 -6.35 -27.96
CA PHE A 4 26.67 -7.42 -27.32
C PHE A 4 25.79 -8.63 -27.01
N PHE A 5 24.56 -8.41 -26.50
CA PHE A 5 23.61 -9.49 -26.21
C PHE A 5 23.03 -10.10 -27.50
N ASP A 6 22.81 -9.30 -28.54
CA ASP A 6 22.38 -9.80 -29.85
C ASP A 6 23.49 -10.58 -30.57
N ALA A 7 24.75 -10.19 -30.40
CA ALA A 7 25.90 -10.96 -30.88
C ALA A 7 26.08 -12.31 -30.17
N LEU A 8 25.88 -12.34 -28.84
CA LEU A 8 25.85 -13.57 -28.05
C LEU A 8 24.66 -14.47 -28.40
N ALA A 9 23.49 -13.88 -28.66
CA ALA A 9 22.30 -14.62 -29.10
C ALA A 9 22.48 -15.25 -30.49
N ARG A 10 23.19 -14.58 -31.41
CA ARG A 10 23.51 -15.15 -32.74
C ARG A 10 24.56 -16.26 -32.70
N ARG A 11 25.56 -16.18 -31.79
CA ARG A 11 26.50 -17.29 -31.52
C ARG A 11 25.90 -18.45 -30.75
N GLY A 12 24.79 -18.23 -30.04
CA GLY A 12 24.08 -19.25 -29.24
C GLY A 12 23.28 -20.28 -30.06
N SER A 13 23.30 -20.25 -31.40
CA SER A 13 22.65 -21.24 -32.24
C SER A 13 23.23 -22.67 -32.11
N ALA A 14 24.44 -22.81 -31.57
CA ALA A 14 25.11 -24.08 -31.31
C ALA A 14 24.72 -24.72 -29.93
N ILE A 15 24.02 -24.01 -29.04
CA ILE A 15 23.70 -24.52 -27.70
C ILE A 15 22.31 -25.16 -27.72
N PRO A 16 22.14 -26.43 -27.28
CA PRO A 16 20.83 -27.09 -27.18
C PRO A 16 19.83 -26.23 -26.39
N VAL A 17 18.58 -26.18 -26.84
CA VAL A 17 17.51 -25.36 -26.23
C VAL A 17 17.34 -25.66 -24.72
N ALA A 18 17.59 -26.90 -24.30
CA ALA A 18 17.57 -27.34 -22.91
C ALA A 18 18.65 -26.68 -22.05
N ALA A 19 19.83 -26.37 -22.63
CA ALA A 19 20.96 -25.77 -21.90
C ALA A 19 20.90 -24.22 -21.91
N ARG A 20 20.10 -23.59 -22.76
CA ARG A 20 20.01 -22.11 -22.86
C ARG A 20 19.43 -21.46 -21.59
N ARG A 21 18.43 -22.11 -20.97
CA ARG A 21 17.79 -21.57 -19.75
C ARG A 21 18.72 -21.58 -18.54
N PRO A 22 19.39 -22.71 -18.19
CA PRO A 22 20.33 -22.73 -17.09
C PRO A 22 21.55 -21.80 -17.32
N LEU A 23 22.04 -21.72 -18.55
CA LEU A 23 23.13 -20.80 -18.89
C LEU A 23 22.73 -19.33 -18.73
N GLN A 24 21.52 -18.95 -19.12
CA GLN A 24 20.99 -17.60 -18.89
C GLN A 24 20.90 -17.29 -17.39
N VAL A 25 20.45 -18.21 -16.56
CA VAL A 25 20.38 -18.02 -15.10
C VAL A 25 21.78 -17.82 -14.52
N VAL A 26 22.76 -18.62 -14.94
CA VAL A 26 24.16 -18.45 -14.51
C VAL A 26 24.73 -17.10 -14.95
N LEU A 27 24.50 -16.69 -16.19
CA LEU A 27 24.96 -15.39 -16.70
C LEU A 27 24.32 -14.22 -15.95
N TRP A 28 23.04 -14.31 -15.60
CA TRP A 28 22.35 -13.32 -14.77
C TRP A 28 22.91 -13.28 -13.34
N ALA A 29 23.18 -14.45 -12.73
CA ALA A 29 23.77 -14.52 -11.41
C ALA A 29 25.18 -13.93 -11.38
N VAL A 30 26.03 -14.27 -12.34
CA VAL A 30 27.37 -13.69 -12.49
C VAL A 30 27.29 -12.18 -12.75
N GLY A 31 26.39 -11.75 -13.64
CA GLY A 31 26.19 -10.32 -13.92
C GLY A 31 25.72 -9.54 -12.68
N LEU A 32 24.87 -10.15 -11.84
CA LEU A 32 24.45 -9.55 -10.57
C LEU A 32 25.62 -9.42 -9.58
N VAL A 33 26.43 -10.49 -9.41
CA VAL A 33 27.61 -10.45 -8.54
C VAL A 33 28.59 -9.39 -9.01
N VAL A 34 28.89 -9.33 -10.31
CA VAL A 34 29.76 -8.30 -10.89
C VAL A 34 29.18 -6.89 -10.68
N ALA A 35 27.89 -6.70 -10.85
CA ALA A 35 27.25 -5.41 -10.61
C ALA A 35 27.35 -4.99 -9.12
N VAL A 36 27.13 -5.91 -8.19
CA VAL A 36 27.26 -5.66 -6.75
C VAL A 36 28.72 -5.34 -6.39
N GLU A 37 29.69 -6.10 -6.94
CA GLU A 37 31.10 -5.84 -6.75
C GLU A 37 31.51 -4.45 -7.26
N LEU A 38 31.05 -4.05 -8.44
CA LEU A 38 31.35 -2.75 -9.03
C LEU A 38 30.69 -1.58 -8.29
N MET A 39 29.49 -1.78 -7.74
CA MET A 39 28.73 -0.72 -7.07
C MET A 39 29.11 -0.56 -5.60
N PHE A 40 29.36 -1.64 -4.89
CA PHE A 40 29.48 -1.65 -3.43
C PHE A 40 30.80 -2.20 -2.90
N GLY A 41 31.67 -2.74 -3.75
CA GLY A 41 32.94 -3.30 -3.32
C GLY A 41 33.87 -2.25 -2.70
N ARG A 42 34.55 -2.61 -1.60
CA ARG A 42 35.57 -1.78 -0.92
C ARG A 42 36.97 -2.26 -1.25
N ARG A 43 37.91 -1.32 -1.36
CA ARG A 43 39.31 -1.59 -1.67
C ARG A 43 40.07 -2.51 -0.66
N SER A 44 39.45 -2.79 0.51
CA SER A 44 40.14 -3.46 1.63
C SER A 44 39.90 -4.97 1.77
N TYR A 45 39.14 -5.60 0.89
CA TYR A 45 38.82 -7.03 1.01
C TYR A 45 39.56 -7.86 -0.04
N ALA A 46 40.09 -9.01 0.38
CA ALA A 46 40.65 -10.00 -0.55
C ALA A 46 39.52 -10.53 -1.47
N HIS A 47 39.80 -10.57 -2.77
CA HIS A 47 38.81 -10.99 -3.77
C HIS A 47 38.42 -12.47 -3.63
N PRO A 48 37.15 -12.84 -3.50
CA PRO A 48 36.76 -14.23 -3.35
C PRO A 48 37.01 -15.07 -4.62
N LEU A 49 37.13 -14.42 -5.77
CA LEU A 49 37.29 -15.07 -7.08
C LEU A 49 38.66 -14.82 -7.73
N GLY A 50 39.58 -14.17 -7.03
CA GLY A 50 40.92 -13.83 -7.59
C GLY A 50 40.87 -12.85 -8.78
N LEU A 51 39.73 -12.20 -9.02
CA LEU A 51 39.56 -11.24 -10.11
C LEU A 51 40.11 -9.87 -9.70
N PRO A 52 40.70 -9.11 -10.63
CA PRO A 52 41.35 -7.83 -10.32
C PRO A 52 40.35 -6.68 -10.13
N PHE A 53 39.30 -6.88 -9.35
CA PHE A 53 38.38 -5.80 -8.99
C PHE A 53 38.94 -5.05 -7.78
N PRO A 54 39.12 -3.73 -7.83
CA PRO A 54 39.76 -2.97 -6.75
C PRO A 54 38.91 -2.86 -5.47
N ASN A 55 37.64 -3.26 -5.50
CA ASN A 55 36.68 -3.04 -4.42
C ASN A 55 35.83 -4.31 -4.15
N GLY A 56 36.43 -5.43 -3.76
CA GLY A 56 35.69 -6.70 -3.59
C GLY A 56 34.76 -6.75 -2.38
N VAL A 57 33.60 -7.37 -2.56
CA VAL A 57 32.70 -7.79 -1.49
C VAL A 57 32.99 -9.23 -1.13
N SER A 58 33.13 -9.57 0.17
CA SER A 58 33.48 -10.93 0.55
C SER A 58 32.41 -11.95 0.13
N LEU A 59 32.82 -13.16 -0.22
CA LEU A 59 31.90 -14.24 -0.59
C LEU A 59 30.87 -14.51 0.53
N GLY A 60 31.29 -14.39 1.79
CA GLY A 60 30.39 -14.56 2.94
C GLY A 60 29.22 -13.57 2.93
N ILE A 61 29.47 -12.30 2.53
CA ILE A 61 28.45 -11.27 2.43
C ILE A 61 27.44 -11.60 1.31
N LEU A 62 27.92 -12.05 0.16
CA LEU A 62 27.06 -12.46 -0.97
C LEU A 62 26.19 -13.65 -0.59
N VAL A 63 26.77 -14.66 0.08
CA VAL A 63 26.06 -15.85 0.57
C VAL A 63 25.01 -15.45 1.62
N ASN A 64 25.39 -14.60 2.59
CA ASN A 64 24.45 -14.08 3.60
C ASN A 64 23.28 -13.35 2.93
N GLY A 65 23.55 -12.48 1.98
CA GLY A 65 22.53 -11.78 1.20
C GLY A 65 21.60 -12.74 0.47
N ALA A 66 22.15 -13.76 -0.21
CA ALA A 66 21.36 -14.76 -0.90
C ALA A 66 20.44 -15.52 0.06
N ILE A 67 20.92 -15.92 1.23
CA ILE A 67 20.12 -16.64 2.24
C ILE A 67 19.04 -15.75 2.83
N GLN A 68 19.32 -14.48 3.17
CA GLN A 68 18.30 -13.54 3.60
C GLN A 68 17.25 -13.28 2.50
N GLY A 69 17.68 -13.21 1.25
CA GLY A 69 16.80 -13.10 0.10
C GLY A 69 15.84 -14.29 -0.07
N MET A 70 16.19 -15.47 0.41
CA MET A 70 15.28 -16.62 0.44
C MET A 70 14.12 -16.41 1.42
N LEU A 71 14.32 -15.68 2.53
CA LEU A 71 13.22 -15.30 3.43
C LEU A 71 12.22 -14.37 2.72
N TYR A 72 12.70 -13.43 1.90
CA TYR A 72 11.83 -12.59 1.06
C TYR A 72 11.10 -13.41 -0.01
N ALA A 73 11.74 -14.48 -0.51
CA ALA A 73 11.09 -15.38 -1.46
C ALA A 73 9.91 -16.14 -0.84
N PHE A 74 9.97 -16.55 0.44
CA PHE A 74 8.83 -17.15 1.14
C PHE A 74 7.62 -16.21 1.17
N LEU A 75 7.85 -14.93 1.51
CA LEU A 75 6.78 -13.92 1.48
C LEU A 75 6.25 -13.74 0.06
N ALA A 76 7.13 -13.69 -0.94
CA ALA A 76 6.72 -13.59 -2.33
C ALA A 76 5.90 -14.79 -2.80
N PHE A 77 6.21 -16.01 -2.35
CA PHE A 77 5.42 -17.21 -2.71
C PHE A 77 3.97 -17.07 -2.27
N GLY A 78 3.73 -16.69 -1.02
CA GLY A 78 2.38 -16.49 -0.52
C GLY A 78 1.66 -15.33 -1.21
N LEU A 79 2.34 -14.21 -1.44
CA LEU A 79 1.79 -13.07 -2.19
C LEU A 79 1.38 -13.48 -3.63
N ILE A 80 2.23 -14.25 -4.33
CA ILE A 80 1.95 -14.76 -5.67
C ILE A 80 0.74 -15.69 -5.65
N LEU A 81 0.65 -16.60 -4.67
CA LEU A 81 -0.47 -17.53 -4.56
C LEU A 81 -1.79 -16.79 -4.36
N VAL A 82 -1.87 -15.84 -3.39
CA VAL A 82 -3.07 -15.05 -3.13
C VAL A 82 -3.44 -14.18 -4.32
N TYR A 83 -2.45 -13.50 -4.93
CA TYR A 83 -2.68 -12.68 -6.11
C TYR A 83 -3.23 -13.48 -7.30
N ARG A 84 -2.73 -14.69 -7.53
CA ARG A 84 -3.23 -15.57 -8.60
C ARG A 84 -4.67 -16.01 -8.35
N ALA A 85 -5.03 -16.33 -7.10
CA ALA A 85 -6.37 -16.80 -6.77
C ALA A 85 -7.40 -15.67 -6.75
N ASN A 86 -7.08 -14.52 -6.13
CA ASN A 86 -8.06 -13.47 -5.81
C ASN A 86 -7.84 -12.15 -6.56
N ARG A 87 -6.73 -12.00 -7.29
CA ARG A 87 -6.34 -10.77 -8.01
C ARG A 87 -6.24 -9.52 -7.13
N ILE A 88 -5.94 -9.70 -5.85
CA ILE A 88 -5.69 -8.63 -4.87
C ILE A 88 -4.25 -8.71 -4.38
N VAL A 89 -3.68 -7.56 -3.98
CA VAL A 89 -2.41 -7.52 -3.25
C VAL A 89 -2.71 -7.58 -1.76
N ASN A 90 -2.20 -8.59 -1.07
CA ASN A 90 -2.43 -8.79 0.35
C ASN A 90 -1.36 -8.07 1.17
N PHE A 91 -1.67 -6.91 1.72
CA PHE A 91 -0.77 -6.14 2.58
C PHE A 91 -0.67 -6.72 4.01
N ALA A 92 -1.60 -7.57 4.43
CA ALA A 92 -1.50 -8.32 5.69
C ALA A 92 -0.59 -9.55 5.60
N HIS A 93 0.01 -9.82 4.43
CA HIS A 93 0.66 -11.11 4.18
C HIS A 93 1.78 -11.41 5.17
N ALA A 94 2.64 -10.45 5.50
CA ALA A 94 3.69 -10.63 6.49
C ALA A 94 3.13 -10.93 7.89
N GLY A 95 1.96 -10.37 8.22
CA GLY A 95 1.27 -10.57 9.50
C GLY A 95 0.58 -11.94 9.64
N LEU A 96 0.21 -12.61 8.52
CA LEU A 96 -0.49 -13.90 8.58
C LEU A 96 0.26 -14.96 9.40
N GLY A 97 1.57 -15.01 9.23
CA GLY A 97 2.43 -15.94 9.95
C GLY A 97 3.04 -15.39 11.23
N LEU A 98 2.94 -14.07 11.45
CA LEU A 98 3.62 -13.38 12.54
C LEU A 98 3.14 -13.84 13.92
N VAL A 99 1.83 -13.78 14.14
CA VAL A 99 1.23 -14.17 15.43
C VAL A 99 1.56 -15.62 15.79
N PRO A 100 1.35 -16.63 14.90
CA PRO A 100 1.73 -18.01 15.21
C PRO A 100 3.25 -18.20 15.37
N ALA A 101 4.07 -17.52 14.57
CA ALA A 101 5.52 -17.62 14.68
C ALA A 101 6.02 -17.05 16.01
N VAL A 102 5.57 -15.85 16.40
CA VAL A 102 5.92 -15.24 17.68
C VAL A 102 5.41 -16.11 18.84
N THR A 103 4.19 -16.68 18.76
CA THR A 103 3.69 -17.63 19.77
C THR A 103 4.64 -18.80 19.92
N ALA A 104 5.04 -19.44 18.83
CA ALA A 104 5.96 -20.58 18.87
C ALA A 104 7.34 -20.19 19.43
N LEU A 105 7.85 -19.00 19.08
CA LEU A 105 9.11 -18.48 19.61
C LEU A 105 9.04 -18.26 21.13
N LEU A 106 7.95 -17.68 21.62
CA LEU A 106 7.72 -17.50 23.06
C LEU A 106 7.57 -18.83 23.82
N LEU A 107 6.94 -19.83 23.21
CA LEU A 107 6.84 -21.17 23.81
C LEU A 107 8.21 -21.82 23.96
N VAL A 108 9.11 -21.69 22.99
CA VAL A 108 10.46 -22.23 23.09
C VAL A 108 11.32 -21.45 24.09
N SER A 109 11.34 -20.13 24.00
CA SER A 109 12.23 -19.30 24.81
C SER A 109 11.76 -19.17 26.28
N ASN A 110 10.47 -18.94 26.54
CA ASN A 110 9.95 -18.64 27.86
C ASN A 110 9.35 -19.85 28.57
N ARG A 111 8.78 -20.80 27.81
CA ARG A 111 8.17 -22.03 28.36
C ARG A 111 9.03 -23.26 28.17
N HIS A 112 10.22 -23.11 27.55
CA HIS A 112 11.17 -24.19 27.28
C HIS A 112 10.57 -25.41 26.56
N TRP A 113 9.63 -25.15 25.65
CA TRP A 113 9.05 -26.22 24.82
C TRP A 113 10.10 -26.78 23.83
N PRO A 114 10.02 -28.08 23.51
CA PRO A 114 10.84 -28.63 22.44
C PRO A 114 10.58 -27.91 21.10
N TYR A 115 11.63 -27.75 20.29
CA TYR A 115 11.57 -27.02 19.02
C TYR A 115 10.53 -27.58 18.03
N VAL A 116 10.43 -28.94 17.91
CA VAL A 116 9.53 -29.58 16.94
C VAL A 116 8.05 -29.33 17.26
N PRO A 117 7.55 -29.52 18.49
CA PRO A 117 6.17 -29.14 18.85
C PRO A 117 5.89 -27.63 18.60
N ALA A 118 6.82 -26.74 18.91
CA ALA A 118 6.66 -25.32 18.66
C ALA A 118 6.55 -25.03 17.14
N LEU A 119 7.36 -25.69 16.32
CA LEU A 119 7.26 -25.61 14.87
C LEU A 119 5.88 -26.08 14.36
N LEU A 120 5.33 -27.15 14.91
CA LEU A 120 3.97 -27.61 14.56
C LEU A 120 2.91 -26.60 14.96
N VAL A 121 3.01 -25.98 16.14
CA VAL A 121 2.12 -24.90 16.56
C VAL A 121 2.18 -23.72 15.59
N MET A 122 3.37 -23.33 15.15
CA MET A 122 3.55 -22.29 14.14
C MET A 122 2.88 -22.67 12.81
N LEU A 123 3.10 -23.87 12.30
CA LEU A 123 2.55 -24.31 11.02
C LEU A 123 1.02 -24.40 11.04
N ILE A 124 0.45 -25.04 12.08
CA ILE A 124 -1.00 -25.18 12.23
C ILE A 124 -1.64 -23.81 12.50
N GLY A 125 -1.04 -23.01 13.37
CA GLY A 125 -1.51 -21.66 13.67
C GLY A 125 -1.51 -20.75 12.43
N SER A 126 -0.45 -20.79 11.63
CA SER A 126 -0.36 -20.01 10.39
C SER A 126 -1.38 -20.45 9.35
N ALA A 127 -1.63 -21.75 9.25
CA ALA A 127 -2.67 -22.31 8.40
C ALA A 127 -4.07 -21.84 8.84
N LEU A 128 -4.32 -21.84 10.15
CA LEU A 128 -5.60 -21.41 10.75
C LEU A 128 -5.83 -19.92 10.57
N VAL A 129 -4.82 -19.08 10.85
CA VAL A 129 -4.91 -17.64 10.62
C VAL A 129 -5.17 -17.32 9.15
N GLY A 130 -4.49 -18.01 8.21
CA GLY A 130 -4.73 -17.86 6.79
C GLY A 130 -6.18 -18.21 6.40
N ALA A 131 -6.73 -19.29 6.96
CA ALA A 131 -8.12 -19.69 6.72
C ALA A 131 -9.13 -18.71 7.30
N VAL A 132 -8.90 -18.21 8.53
CA VAL A 132 -9.78 -17.23 9.20
C VAL A 132 -9.84 -15.90 8.43
N VAL A 133 -8.67 -15.40 8.01
CA VAL A 133 -8.61 -14.16 7.22
C VAL A 133 -9.31 -14.33 5.87
N GLU A 134 -9.14 -15.48 5.22
CA GLU A 134 -9.87 -15.76 3.98
C GLU A 134 -11.37 -15.78 4.19
N LEU A 135 -11.86 -16.44 5.24
CA LEU A 135 -13.29 -16.46 5.56
C LEU A 135 -13.85 -15.05 5.77
N ALA A 136 -13.11 -14.18 6.46
CA ALA A 136 -13.48 -12.77 6.60
C ALA A 136 -13.44 -12.03 5.25
N MET A 137 -12.46 -12.32 4.40
CA MET A 137 -12.31 -11.71 3.07
C MET A 137 -13.39 -12.15 2.07
N ARG A 138 -14.06 -13.28 2.26
CA ARG A 138 -15.13 -13.77 1.35
C ARG A 138 -16.23 -12.73 1.13
N ARG A 139 -16.58 -11.98 2.16
CA ARG A 139 -17.62 -10.95 2.08
C ARG A 139 -17.23 -9.84 1.09
N PHE A 140 -15.93 -9.59 0.93
CA PHE A 140 -15.41 -8.56 0.04
C PHE A 140 -15.10 -9.04 -1.38
N TRP A 141 -15.42 -10.30 -1.75
CA TRP A 141 -15.16 -10.81 -3.10
C TRP A 141 -15.93 -10.08 -4.20
N ASN A 142 -17.13 -9.59 -3.87
CA ASN A 142 -17.95 -8.80 -4.77
C ASN A 142 -17.65 -7.29 -4.68
N ALA A 143 -16.82 -6.88 -3.72
CA ALA A 143 -16.39 -5.49 -3.57
C ALA A 143 -15.31 -5.12 -4.63
N PRO A 144 -15.14 -3.83 -4.94
CA PRO A 144 -14.04 -3.36 -5.75
C PRO A 144 -12.70 -3.86 -5.19
N ARG A 145 -11.78 -4.24 -6.07
CA ARG A 145 -10.44 -4.77 -5.67
C ARG A 145 -9.68 -3.83 -4.74
N LEU A 146 -9.89 -2.53 -4.89
CA LEU A 146 -9.32 -1.52 -4.01
C LEU A 146 -9.81 -1.72 -2.57
N ILE A 147 -11.12 -1.89 -2.33
CA ILE A 147 -11.67 -2.09 -0.98
C ILE A 147 -11.13 -3.37 -0.37
N ALA A 148 -11.12 -4.47 -1.12
CA ALA A 148 -10.54 -5.73 -0.65
C ALA A 148 -9.06 -5.59 -0.26
N THR A 149 -8.28 -4.83 -1.05
CA THR A 149 -6.87 -4.55 -0.75
C THR A 149 -6.74 -3.69 0.53
N VAL A 150 -7.59 -2.68 0.71
CA VAL A 150 -7.58 -1.81 1.91
C VAL A 150 -7.94 -2.59 3.16
N VAL A 151 -8.90 -3.49 3.09
CA VAL A 151 -9.25 -4.39 4.21
C VAL A 151 -8.05 -5.23 4.64
N THR A 152 -7.18 -5.65 3.70
CA THR A 152 -5.94 -6.35 4.09
C THR A 152 -4.96 -5.45 4.85
N ILE A 153 -4.92 -4.12 4.58
CA ILE A 153 -4.14 -3.18 5.40
C ILE A 153 -4.74 -3.10 6.81
N GLY A 154 -6.07 -3.10 6.94
CA GLY A 154 -6.73 -3.20 8.25
C GLY A 154 -6.35 -4.48 9.02
N PHE A 155 -6.35 -5.65 8.36
CA PHE A 155 -5.85 -6.88 8.99
C PHE A 155 -4.39 -6.79 9.40
N ALA A 156 -3.54 -6.10 8.64
CA ALA A 156 -2.15 -5.87 9.06
C ALA A 156 -2.07 -5.14 10.40
N GLN A 157 -2.92 -4.13 10.64
CA GLN A 157 -2.98 -3.41 11.93
C GLN A 157 -3.46 -4.32 13.08
N ILE A 158 -4.42 -5.22 12.81
CA ILE A 158 -4.85 -6.22 13.81
C ILE A 158 -3.68 -7.13 14.19
N PHE A 159 -2.89 -7.58 13.22
CA PHE A 159 -1.74 -8.44 13.51
C PHE A 159 -0.65 -7.71 14.30
N VAL A 160 -0.40 -6.44 14.03
CA VAL A 160 0.51 -5.61 14.82
C VAL A 160 -0.01 -5.48 16.26
N TYR A 161 -1.31 -5.22 16.45
CA TYR A 161 -1.92 -5.19 17.79
C TYR A 161 -1.74 -6.51 18.55
N LEU A 162 -2.01 -7.64 17.87
CA LEU A 162 -1.85 -8.96 18.46
C LEU A 162 -0.38 -9.25 18.82
N GLU A 163 0.56 -8.88 17.93
CA GLU A 163 1.99 -9.06 18.15
C GLU A 163 2.49 -8.32 19.39
N ILE A 164 2.11 -7.05 19.56
CA ILE A 164 2.54 -6.21 20.69
C ILE A 164 2.02 -6.80 22.03
N ASN A 165 0.80 -7.34 22.05
CA ASN A 165 0.20 -7.85 23.26
C ASN A 165 0.52 -9.33 23.56
N LEU A 166 0.98 -10.09 22.56
CA LEU A 166 1.23 -11.52 22.67
C LEU A 166 2.26 -11.91 23.74
N PRO A 167 3.40 -11.19 23.93
CA PRO A 167 4.35 -11.48 24.98
C PRO A 167 3.73 -11.43 26.39
N ASN A 168 2.83 -10.47 26.62
CA ASN A 168 2.12 -10.35 27.90
C ASN A 168 1.14 -11.52 28.13
N TRP A 169 0.49 -12.02 27.07
CA TRP A 169 -0.49 -13.10 27.16
C TRP A 169 0.14 -14.49 27.29
N VAL A 170 1.25 -14.73 26.59
CA VAL A 170 1.90 -16.06 26.52
C VAL A 170 3.10 -16.17 27.44
N GLY A 171 3.87 -15.11 27.61
CA GLY A 171 5.19 -15.20 28.22
C GLY A 171 5.39 -14.46 29.54
N GLY A 172 4.54 -13.50 29.90
CA GLY A 172 4.73 -12.71 31.11
C GLY A 172 5.96 -11.78 31.12
N THR A 173 6.56 -11.50 29.95
CA THR A 173 7.71 -10.62 29.78
C THR A 173 7.39 -9.51 28.77
N THR A 174 7.91 -8.32 29.05
CA THR A 174 7.76 -7.15 28.17
C THR A 174 8.80 -7.18 27.05
N GLY A 175 8.65 -8.06 26.06
CA GLY A 175 9.52 -8.07 24.88
C GLY A 175 9.73 -9.45 24.26
N LEU A 176 10.20 -9.44 23.01
CA LEU A 176 10.60 -10.65 22.31
C LEU A 176 12.04 -11.02 22.69
N PRO A 177 12.35 -12.31 22.84
CA PRO A 177 13.70 -12.75 23.15
C PRO A 177 14.65 -12.38 22.01
N THR A 178 15.79 -11.80 22.36
CA THR A 178 16.84 -11.44 21.41
C THR A 178 17.66 -12.66 20.95
N HIS A 179 17.58 -13.75 21.68
CA HIS A 179 18.25 -15.00 21.36
C HIS A 179 17.28 -16.15 21.34
N PHE A 180 17.29 -16.93 20.27
CA PHE A 180 16.41 -18.06 20.06
C PHE A 180 17.20 -19.36 19.93
N PRO A 181 17.09 -20.30 20.90
CA PRO A 181 17.83 -21.55 20.86
C PRO A 181 17.24 -22.49 19.80
N THR A 182 18.08 -22.91 18.87
CA THR A 182 17.73 -23.90 17.84
C THR A 182 18.54 -25.18 18.00
N PRO A 183 18.02 -26.35 17.61
CA PRO A 183 18.75 -27.63 17.74
C PRO A 183 20.04 -27.68 16.92
N TYR A 184 20.18 -26.81 15.92
CA TYR A 184 21.27 -26.79 14.97
C TYR A 184 22.20 -25.57 15.09
N SER A 185 22.01 -24.73 16.11
CA SER A 185 22.85 -23.52 16.36
C SER A 185 24.32 -23.82 16.56
N ASN A 186 24.66 -25.05 17.00
CA ASN A 186 26.05 -25.49 17.21
C ASN A 186 26.81 -25.80 15.91
N LEU A 187 26.13 -26.04 14.80
CA LEU A 187 26.77 -26.20 13.51
C LEU A 187 27.26 -24.83 13.02
N LYS A 188 28.56 -24.67 12.88
CA LYS A 188 29.18 -23.42 12.44
C LYS A 188 30.10 -23.68 11.27
N VAL A 189 29.91 -22.94 10.19
CA VAL A 189 30.75 -22.98 8.98
C VAL A 189 31.19 -21.55 8.67
N THR A 190 32.49 -21.33 8.45
CA THR A 190 33.00 -20.01 8.08
C THR A 190 33.16 -19.94 6.57
N ILE A 191 32.48 -19.00 5.94
CA ILE A 191 32.57 -18.74 4.49
C ILE A 191 32.93 -17.27 4.29
N GLY A 192 34.06 -16.97 3.64
CA GLY A 192 34.47 -15.61 3.33
C GLY A 192 34.58 -14.68 4.55
N GLY A 193 35.01 -15.22 5.72
CA GLY A 193 35.18 -14.47 6.96
C GLY A 193 33.88 -14.28 7.78
N ILE A 194 32.73 -14.80 7.33
CA ILE A 194 31.45 -14.77 8.08
C ILE A 194 31.15 -16.17 8.61
N ILE A 195 30.74 -16.25 9.87
CA ILE A 195 30.32 -17.49 10.53
C ILE A 195 28.83 -17.72 10.26
N PHE A 196 28.50 -18.81 9.61
CA PHE A 196 27.12 -19.27 9.36
C PHE A 196 26.77 -20.35 10.36
N SER A 197 25.72 -20.13 11.17
CA SER A 197 25.13 -21.14 12.04
C SER A 197 24.29 -22.14 11.22
N GLY A 198 23.92 -23.26 11.85
CA GLY A 198 22.99 -24.23 11.24
C GLY A 198 21.65 -23.63 10.86
N ASP A 199 21.27 -22.48 11.45
CA ASP A 199 20.05 -21.75 11.14
C ASP A 199 20.02 -21.28 9.69
N TYR A 200 21.13 -20.81 9.16
CA TYR A 200 21.25 -20.42 7.76
C TYR A 200 21.05 -21.60 6.82
N PHE A 201 21.56 -22.78 7.17
CA PHE A 201 21.34 -24.01 6.39
C PHE A 201 19.88 -24.43 6.44
N ALA A 202 19.20 -24.29 7.59
CA ALA A 202 17.78 -24.55 7.72
C ALA A 202 16.95 -23.66 6.79
N ILE A 203 17.28 -22.38 6.64
CA ILE A 203 16.64 -21.46 5.68
C ILE A 203 16.80 -21.99 4.25
N VAL A 204 18.03 -22.38 3.85
CA VAL A 204 18.31 -22.87 2.49
C VAL A 204 17.52 -24.14 2.19
N VAL A 205 17.54 -25.11 3.10
CA VAL A 205 16.81 -26.38 2.94
C VAL A 205 15.30 -26.13 2.85
N ALA A 206 14.76 -25.35 3.78
CA ALA A 206 13.34 -25.00 3.78
C ALA A 206 12.93 -24.27 2.50
N ALA A 207 13.74 -23.31 2.03
CA ALA A 207 13.43 -22.53 0.83
C ALA A 207 13.39 -23.40 -0.43
N VAL A 208 14.34 -24.30 -0.59
CA VAL A 208 14.36 -25.26 -1.71
C VAL A 208 13.17 -26.19 -1.64
N LEU A 209 12.90 -26.79 -0.46
CA LEU A 209 11.79 -27.73 -0.28
C LEU A 209 10.42 -27.06 -0.52
N VAL A 210 10.19 -25.87 0.03
CA VAL A 210 8.93 -25.15 -0.15
C VAL A 210 8.75 -24.70 -1.61
N CYS A 211 9.80 -24.15 -2.24
CA CYS A 211 9.74 -23.75 -3.65
C CYS A 211 9.45 -24.96 -4.56
N ALA A 212 10.16 -26.06 -4.37
CA ALA A 212 9.95 -27.30 -5.13
C ALA A 212 8.57 -27.89 -4.86
N GLY A 213 8.17 -27.99 -3.59
CA GLY A 213 6.88 -28.52 -3.17
C GLY A 213 5.69 -27.70 -3.71
N LEU A 214 5.72 -26.39 -3.57
CA LEU A 214 4.67 -25.51 -4.11
C LEU A 214 4.63 -25.55 -5.65
N THR A 215 5.79 -25.59 -6.30
CA THR A 215 5.85 -25.70 -7.76
C THR A 215 5.30 -27.03 -8.24
N ALA A 216 5.66 -28.13 -7.58
CA ALA A 216 5.14 -29.46 -7.86
C ALA A 216 3.63 -29.53 -7.57
N PHE A 217 3.18 -29.00 -6.44
CA PHE A 217 1.77 -28.91 -6.09
C PHE A 217 0.96 -28.19 -7.19
N LEU A 218 1.38 -26.98 -7.59
CA LEU A 218 0.68 -26.22 -8.64
C LEU A 218 0.73 -26.90 -10.02
N ARG A 219 1.77 -27.70 -10.29
CA ARG A 219 1.97 -28.30 -11.62
C ARG A 219 1.30 -29.65 -11.77
N TYR A 220 1.36 -30.50 -10.73
CA TYR A 220 1.02 -31.93 -10.84
C TYR A 220 -0.24 -32.33 -10.08
N THR A 221 -0.74 -31.55 -9.10
CA THR A 221 -1.95 -31.92 -8.35
C THR A 221 -3.22 -31.40 -9.02
N ARG A 222 -4.33 -32.11 -8.86
CA ARG A 222 -5.67 -31.68 -9.34
C ARG A 222 -6.06 -30.33 -8.76
N ALA A 223 -5.82 -30.12 -7.46
CA ALA A 223 -6.10 -28.86 -6.79
C ALA A 223 -5.24 -27.71 -7.34
N GLY A 224 -3.93 -27.94 -7.56
CA GLY A 224 -3.03 -26.94 -8.14
C GLY A 224 -3.40 -26.58 -9.60
N ILE A 225 -3.85 -27.54 -10.40
CA ILE A 225 -4.36 -27.29 -11.76
C ILE A 225 -5.64 -26.45 -11.68
N ALA A 226 -6.57 -26.78 -10.77
CA ALA A 226 -7.79 -26.02 -10.55
C ALA A 226 -7.52 -24.57 -10.07
N VAL A 227 -6.53 -24.38 -9.19
CA VAL A 227 -6.06 -23.02 -8.79
C VAL A 227 -5.57 -22.24 -10.01
N ARG A 228 -4.78 -22.86 -10.90
CA ARG A 228 -4.30 -22.18 -12.12
C ARG A 228 -5.45 -21.85 -13.08
N ALA A 229 -6.40 -22.75 -13.27
CA ALA A 229 -7.59 -22.52 -14.10
C ALA A 229 -8.45 -21.37 -13.55
N SER A 230 -8.72 -21.35 -12.25
CA SER A 230 -9.48 -20.27 -11.60
C SER A 230 -8.72 -18.93 -11.64
N ALA A 231 -7.39 -18.96 -11.59
CA ALA A 231 -6.54 -17.78 -11.71
C ALA A 231 -6.61 -17.13 -13.11
N GLU A 232 -6.81 -17.91 -14.16
CA GLU A 232 -6.98 -17.40 -15.52
C GLU A 232 -8.35 -16.78 -15.72
N ASN A 233 -9.43 -17.50 -15.37
CA ASN A 233 -10.80 -16.98 -15.42
C ASN A 233 -11.68 -17.69 -14.38
N SER A 234 -11.99 -17.00 -13.27
CA SER A 234 -12.77 -17.55 -12.16
C SER A 234 -14.21 -17.93 -12.57
N ASP A 235 -14.82 -17.13 -13.47
CA ASP A 235 -16.22 -17.35 -13.86
C ASP A 235 -16.34 -18.57 -14.78
N ARG A 236 -15.42 -18.72 -15.74
CA ARG A 236 -15.35 -19.93 -16.57
C ARG A 236 -15.03 -21.17 -15.75
N ALA A 237 -14.13 -21.05 -14.77
CA ALA A 237 -13.81 -22.16 -13.88
C ALA A 237 -15.03 -22.62 -13.06
N ARG A 238 -15.84 -21.69 -12.57
CA ARG A 238 -17.10 -21.99 -11.87
C ARG A 238 -18.10 -22.71 -12.78
N LEU A 239 -18.25 -22.27 -14.02
CA LEU A 239 -19.12 -22.91 -15.01
C LEU A 239 -18.69 -24.36 -15.32
N LEU A 240 -17.41 -24.66 -15.18
CA LEU A 240 -16.84 -26.00 -15.32
C LEU A 240 -16.90 -26.84 -14.02
N GLY A 241 -17.61 -26.38 -12.97
CA GLY A 241 -17.78 -27.09 -11.72
C GLY A 241 -16.61 -26.97 -10.74
N VAL A 242 -15.64 -26.06 -10.97
CA VAL A 242 -14.49 -25.89 -10.07
C VAL A 242 -14.93 -25.12 -8.81
N PRO A 243 -14.74 -25.66 -7.59
CA PRO A 243 -15.11 -25.03 -6.33
C PRO A 243 -14.16 -23.87 -5.96
N VAL A 244 -14.29 -22.72 -6.64
CA VAL A 244 -13.36 -21.58 -6.52
C VAL A 244 -13.23 -21.10 -5.06
N GLY A 245 -14.31 -21.18 -4.25
CA GLY A 245 -14.28 -20.78 -2.83
C GLY A 245 -13.33 -21.63 -1.99
N GLY A 246 -13.41 -22.98 -2.11
CA GLY A 246 -12.53 -23.87 -1.36
C GLY A 246 -11.07 -23.76 -1.80
N LEU A 247 -10.84 -23.52 -3.10
CA LEU A 247 -9.48 -23.27 -3.62
C LEU A 247 -8.87 -21.98 -3.07
N SER A 248 -9.68 -20.94 -2.89
CA SER A 248 -9.21 -19.71 -2.26
C SER A 248 -8.74 -19.96 -0.84
N THR A 249 -9.53 -20.65 -0.01
CA THR A 249 -9.14 -20.98 1.38
C THR A 249 -7.81 -21.75 1.42
N MET A 250 -7.66 -22.76 0.56
CA MET A 250 -6.41 -23.53 0.50
C MET A 250 -5.21 -22.64 0.12
N VAL A 251 -5.37 -21.71 -0.80
CA VAL A 251 -4.32 -20.75 -1.20
C VAL A 251 -3.94 -19.84 -0.03
N TRP A 252 -4.91 -19.35 0.74
CA TRP A 252 -4.65 -18.52 1.91
C TRP A 252 -3.99 -19.30 3.05
N ILE A 253 -4.35 -20.56 3.24
CA ILE A 253 -3.66 -21.48 4.17
C ILE A 253 -2.18 -21.61 3.79
N LEU A 254 -1.90 -21.92 2.52
CA LEU A 254 -0.52 -22.06 2.04
C LEU A 254 0.24 -20.74 2.16
N ALA A 255 -0.40 -19.60 1.88
CA ALA A 255 0.19 -18.29 2.03
C ALA A 255 0.51 -17.97 3.50
N GLY A 256 -0.39 -18.27 4.44
CA GLY A 256 -0.14 -18.14 5.87
C GLY A 256 1.06 -18.99 6.33
N VAL A 257 1.12 -20.24 5.91
CA VAL A 257 2.25 -21.13 6.22
C VAL A 257 3.58 -20.58 5.67
N CYS A 258 3.60 -20.08 4.42
CA CYS A 258 4.80 -19.45 3.86
C CYS A 258 5.25 -18.23 4.69
N SER A 259 4.30 -17.40 5.12
CA SER A 259 4.58 -16.26 5.99
C SER A 259 5.11 -16.70 7.36
N GLY A 260 4.51 -17.72 7.97
CA GLY A 260 4.97 -18.27 9.26
C GLY A 260 6.38 -18.83 9.19
N ILE A 261 6.70 -19.60 8.15
CA ILE A 261 8.05 -20.12 7.92
C ILE A 261 9.05 -18.98 7.76
N ALA A 262 8.72 -17.92 6.99
CA ALA A 262 9.60 -16.78 6.80
C ALA A 262 9.97 -16.11 8.14
N VAL A 263 8.97 -15.79 8.98
CA VAL A 263 9.17 -15.12 10.27
C VAL A 263 9.88 -16.02 11.28
N PHE A 264 9.48 -17.29 11.36
CA PHE A 264 10.05 -18.26 12.30
C PHE A 264 11.53 -18.54 12.01
N LEU A 265 11.92 -18.69 10.75
CA LEU A 265 13.31 -18.91 10.35
C LEU A 265 14.15 -17.63 10.39
N GLN A 266 13.53 -16.45 10.32
CA GLN A 266 14.23 -15.18 10.44
C GLN A 266 14.73 -14.94 11.87
N ALA A 267 13.95 -15.31 12.89
CA ALA A 267 14.20 -14.98 14.28
C ALA A 267 15.59 -15.37 14.81
N PRO A 268 16.12 -16.60 14.58
CA PRO A 268 17.44 -16.98 15.07
C PRO A 268 18.61 -16.30 14.32
N VAL A 269 18.36 -15.74 13.13
CA VAL A 269 19.40 -15.16 12.27
C VAL A 269 19.51 -13.64 12.44
N THR A 270 18.40 -12.92 12.48
CA THR A 270 18.41 -11.44 12.51
C THR A 270 17.77 -10.85 13.74
N ALA A 271 17.31 -11.66 14.69
CA ALA A 271 16.39 -11.32 15.76
C ALA A 271 15.09 -10.67 15.23
N LEU A 272 14.00 -10.78 15.96
CA LEU A 272 12.79 -10.01 15.63
C LEU A 272 12.92 -8.61 16.24
N PRO A 273 12.51 -7.55 15.56
CA PRO A 273 12.54 -6.20 16.13
C PRO A 273 11.77 -6.18 17.44
N SER A 274 12.44 -5.76 18.52
CA SER A 274 11.78 -5.52 19.79
C SER A 274 10.88 -4.29 19.68
N GLY A 275 9.57 -4.46 19.74
CA GLY A 275 8.61 -3.35 19.70
C GLY A 275 7.50 -3.51 18.64
N GLY A 276 7.29 -4.74 18.19
CA GLY A 276 6.06 -5.09 17.48
C GLY A 276 5.96 -4.48 16.10
N SER A 277 6.81 -4.89 15.20
CA SER A 277 6.38 -4.96 13.80
C SER A 277 7.41 -5.72 12.99
N VAL A 278 6.98 -6.82 12.39
CA VAL A 278 7.64 -7.22 11.15
C VAL A 278 7.58 -6.00 10.25
N SER A 279 8.71 -5.34 10.13
CA SER A 279 8.81 -4.03 9.49
C SER A 279 8.07 -4.06 8.15
N PRO A 280 7.21 -3.10 7.84
CA PRO A 280 6.58 -2.97 6.51
C PRO A 280 7.60 -3.03 5.37
N LEU A 281 8.86 -2.78 5.69
CA LEU A 281 9.99 -2.93 4.79
C LEU A 281 10.19 -4.39 4.33
N ILE A 282 10.01 -5.38 5.22
CA ILE A 282 10.11 -6.80 4.86
C ILE A 282 9.01 -7.18 3.88
N LEU A 283 7.80 -6.66 4.09
CA LEU A 283 6.71 -6.83 3.12
C LEU A 283 7.05 -6.18 1.77
N LEU A 284 7.68 -5.00 1.78
CA LEU A 284 8.13 -4.32 0.56
C LEU A 284 9.16 -5.15 -0.20
N TYR A 285 10.13 -5.79 0.49
CA TYR A 285 11.07 -6.71 -0.15
C TYR A 285 10.34 -7.91 -0.76
N GLY A 286 9.41 -8.52 -0.05
CA GLY A 286 8.58 -9.61 -0.57
C GLY A 286 7.75 -9.21 -1.79
N LEU A 287 7.16 -8.01 -1.77
CA LEU A 287 6.43 -7.43 -2.90
C LEU A 287 7.36 -7.15 -4.10
N ALA A 288 8.57 -6.62 -3.86
CA ALA A 288 9.57 -6.39 -4.91
C ALA A 288 9.95 -7.71 -5.60
N VAL A 289 10.23 -8.76 -4.82
CA VAL A 289 10.50 -10.11 -5.32
C VAL A 289 9.33 -10.64 -6.15
N ALA A 290 8.10 -10.50 -5.64
CA ALA A 290 6.89 -10.95 -6.34
C ALA A 290 6.66 -10.19 -7.66
N ILE A 291 6.95 -8.88 -7.69
CA ILE A 291 6.89 -8.05 -8.90
C ILE A 291 7.93 -8.48 -9.93
N VAL A 292 9.20 -8.69 -9.52
CA VAL A 292 10.26 -9.21 -10.40
C VAL A 292 9.84 -10.56 -11.00
N ALA A 293 9.17 -11.41 -10.23
CA ALA A 293 8.60 -12.69 -10.68
C ALA A 293 7.27 -12.53 -11.44
N ARG A 294 6.82 -11.30 -11.74
CA ARG A 294 5.57 -10.97 -12.44
C ARG A 294 4.30 -11.51 -11.77
N MET A 295 4.35 -11.76 -10.46
CA MET A 295 3.27 -12.42 -9.71
C MET A 295 2.82 -13.77 -10.32
N GLU A 296 3.69 -14.45 -11.07
CA GLU A 296 3.34 -15.68 -11.82
C GLU A 296 4.22 -16.86 -11.47
N SER A 297 5.52 -16.68 -11.29
CA SER A 297 6.47 -17.78 -11.26
C SER A 297 7.19 -17.89 -9.91
N LEU A 298 6.96 -19.01 -9.20
CA LEU A 298 7.65 -19.28 -7.92
C LEU A 298 9.17 -19.50 -8.09
N PRO A 299 9.66 -20.26 -9.10
CA PRO A 299 11.11 -20.39 -9.30
C PRO A 299 11.79 -19.05 -9.64
N ILE A 300 11.12 -18.15 -10.40
CA ILE A 300 11.68 -16.82 -10.67
C ILE A 300 11.67 -15.99 -9.39
N ALA A 301 10.63 -16.09 -8.55
CA ALA A 301 10.59 -15.43 -7.25
C ALA A 301 11.71 -15.92 -6.33
N PHE A 302 12.03 -17.19 -6.33
CA PHE A 302 13.15 -17.74 -5.57
C PHE A 302 14.48 -17.10 -5.99
N GLY A 303 14.79 -17.09 -7.28
CA GLY A 303 16.02 -16.47 -7.80
C GLY A 303 16.04 -14.94 -7.62
N ALA A 304 14.89 -14.27 -7.80
CA ALA A 304 14.75 -12.82 -7.58
C ALA A 304 14.95 -12.46 -6.10
N GLY A 305 14.43 -13.28 -5.18
CA GLY A 305 14.65 -13.11 -3.75
C GLY A 305 16.13 -13.14 -3.41
N MET A 306 16.85 -14.16 -3.86
CA MET A 306 18.31 -14.26 -3.67
C MET A 306 19.01 -13.01 -4.24
N GLY A 307 18.66 -12.58 -5.45
CA GLY A 307 19.24 -11.40 -6.09
C GLY A 307 19.01 -10.11 -5.30
N ILE A 308 17.78 -9.87 -4.82
CA ILE A 308 17.43 -8.70 -4.01
C ILE A 308 18.18 -8.74 -2.66
N GLY A 309 18.27 -9.91 -2.02
CA GLY A 309 19.03 -10.05 -0.78
C GLY A 309 20.53 -9.79 -0.96
N VAL A 310 21.12 -10.23 -2.07
CA VAL A 310 22.53 -9.91 -2.42
C VAL A 310 22.73 -8.40 -2.61
N ILE A 311 21.83 -7.72 -3.34
CA ILE A 311 21.88 -6.26 -3.52
C ILE A 311 21.76 -5.55 -2.17
N GLN A 312 20.81 -5.99 -1.32
CA GLN A 312 20.60 -5.42 0.00
C GLN A 312 21.84 -5.53 0.88
N GLN A 313 22.43 -6.72 0.93
CA GLN A 313 23.57 -6.97 1.79
C GLN A 313 24.84 -6.30 1.25
N GLY A 314 25.00 -6.23 -0.07
CA GLY A 314 26.06 -5.47 -0.71
C GLY A 314 25.95 -3.97 -0.41
N ALA A 315 24.75 -3.41 -0.48
CA ALA A 315 24.50 -2.01 -0.12
C ALA A 315 24.81 -1.73 1.35
N PHE A 316 24.37 -2.60 2.26
CA PHE A 316 24.65 -2.49 3.69
C PHE A 316 26.14 -2.44 4.01
N VAL A 317 26.93 -3.33 3.42
CA VAL A 317 28.37 -3.39 3.67
C VAL A 317 29.11 -2.28 2.95
N GLY A 318 28.71 -1.94 1.73
CA GLY A 318 29.31 -0.86 0.93
C GLY A 318 29.23 0.51 1.61
N SER A 319 28.10 0.81 2.22
CA SER A 319 27.84 2.10 2.88
C SER A 319 27.98 2.07 4.40
N SER A 320 28.01 0.90 5.02
CA SER A 320 27.95 0.69 6.48
C SER A 320 26.65 1.22 7.11
N LYS A 321 25.58 1.38 6.31
CA LYS A 321 24.31 1.95 6.75
C LYS A 321 23.14 1.08 6.26
N PRO A 322 22.28 0.59 7.17
CA PRO A 322 21.14 -0.25 6.79
C PRO A 322 20.12 0.49 5.90
N ASP A 323 20.08 1.82 6.00
CA ASP A 323 19.12 2.67 5.30
C ASP A 323 19.31 2.66 3.78
N ASP A 324 20.52 2.46 3.29
CA ASP A 324 20.86 2.48 1.86
C ASP A 324 20.19 1.34 1.08
N ALA A 325 20.05 0.20 1.72
CA ALA A 325 19.38 -0.94 1.12
C ALA A 325 17.88 -0.66 0.86
N ALA A 326 17.23 0.04 1.78
CA ALA A 326 15.83 0.43 1.63
C ALA A 326 15.65 1.51 0.54
N ALA A 327 16.59 2.46 0.45
CA ALA A 327 16.59 3.49 -0.59
C ALA A 327 16.73 2.90 -2.01
N LEU A 328 17.50 1.83 -2.17
CA LEU A 328 17.68 1.14 -3.45
C LEU A 328 16.43 0.38 -3.91
N MET A 329 15.48 0.07 -3.02
CA MET A 329 14.28 -0.71 -3.38
C MET A 329 13.42 -0.03 -4.44
N LEU A 330 13.30 1.29 -4.42
CA LEU A 330 12.60 2.02 -5.48
C LEU A 330 13.24 1.77 -6.85
N ILE A 331 14.58 1.82 -6.92
CA ILE A 331 15.31 1.61 -8.17
C ILE A 331 15.13 0.17 -8.65
N VAL A 332 15.19 -0.81 -7.73
CA VAL A 332 14.97 -2.23 -8.04
C VAL A 332 13.55 -2.46 -8.57
N VAL A 333 12.54 -1.94 -7.88
CA VAL A 333 11.13 -2.08 -8.27
C VAL A 333 10.85 -1.39 -9.60
N LEU A 334 11.30 -0.14 -9.76
CA LEU A 334 11.14 0.61 -11.02
C LEU A 334 11.90 -0.06 -12.16
N GLY A 335 13.14 -0.49 -11.93
CA GLY A 335 13.94 -1.21 -12.91
C GLY A 335 13.24 -2.50 -13.36
N ALA A 336 12.78 -3.31 -12.41
CA ALA A 336 12.04 -4.53 -12.72
C ALA A 336 10.80 -4.26 -13.59
N LEU A 337 10.04 -3.22 -13.27
CA LEU A 337 8.82 -2.86 -14.01
C LEU A 337 9.13 -2.27 -15.40
N LEU A 338 10.20 -1.48 -15.54
CA LEU A 338 10.60 -0.92 -16.82
C LEU A 338 11.10 -2.00 -17.80
N PHE A 339 11.84 -3.00 -17.30
CA PHE A 339 12.34 -4.11 -18.12
C PHE A 339 11.28 -5.18 -18.42
N GLN A 340 10.16 -5.18 -17.72
CA GLN A 340 9.04 -6.09 -17.98
C GLN A 340 8.21 -5.58 -19.17
N ARG A 341 8.59 -6.00 -20.37
CA ARG A 341 7.89 -5.65 -21.61
C ARG A 341 6.44 -6.18 -21.61
N GLN A 342 5.46 -5.29 -21.75
CA GLN A 342 4.05 -5.39 -22.25
C GLN A 342 3.23 -6.72 -22.11
N ARG A 343 3.80 -7.85 -21.68
CA ARG A 343 3.04 -9.11 -21.54
C ARG A 343 2.06 -9.11 -20.35
N MET A 344 2.24 -8.20 -19.41
CA MET A 344 1.27 -8.01 -18.32
C MET A 344 -0.07 -7.42 -18.78
N ALA A 345 -0.11 -6.75 -19.93
CA ALA A 345 -1.34 -6.14 -20.46
C ALA A 345 -2.46 -7.13 -20.75
N ARG A 346 -2.14 -8.37 -21.18
CA ARG A 346 -3.16 -9.39 -21.50
C ARG A 346 -3.86 -9.99 -20.28
N ALA A 347 -3.16 -10.09 -19.14
CA ALA A 347 -3.74 -10.60 -17.88
C ALA A 347 -4.71 -9.56 -17.23
N TYR A 348 -4.63 -8.30 -17.65
CA TYR A 348 -5.45 -7.19 -17.13
C TYR A 348 -6.64 -6.84 -18.00
N ASP A 349 -6.82 -7.51 -19.12
CA ASP A 349 -7.83 -7.18 -20.13
C ASP A 349 -9.25 -7.70 -19.80
N THR A 350 -9.47 -8.17 -18.59
CA THR A 350 -10.82 -8.44 -18.09
C THR A 350 -11.46 -7.12 -17.67
N GLY A 351 -11.91 -6.35 -18.62
CA GLY A 351 -12.79 -5.18 -18.68
C GLY A 351 -13.48 -4.58 -17.44
N MET A 352 -13.14 -4.97 -16.23
CA MET A 352 -13.69 -4.43 -14.99
C MET A 352 -12.74 -3.40 -14.39
N SER A 353 -13.11 -2.13 -14.43
CA SER A 353 -12.40 -1.09 -13.71
C SER A 353 -12.38 -1.44 -12.22
N SER A 354 -11.23 -1.27 -11.56
CA SER A 354 -11.10 -1.49 -10.10
C SER A 354 -12.03 -0.60 -9.26
N PHE A 355 -12.71 0.35 -9.91
CA PHE A 355 -13.55 1.39 -9.31
C PHE A 355 -15.02 1.27 -9.69
N LYS A 356 -15.47 0.24 -10.41
CA LYS A 356 -16.83 0.11 -10.97
C LYS A 356 -17.99 0.23 -9.96
N VAL A 357 -17.70 0.24 -8.66
CA VAL A 357 -18.70 0.22 -7.58
C VAL A 357 -18.45 1.30 -6.51
N LEU A 358 -17.46 2.17 -6.68
CA LEU A 358 -17.36 3.32 -5.77
C LEU A 358 -18.49 4.27 -6.11
N GLN A 359 -19.49 4.32 -5.22
CA GLN A 359 -20.64 5.23 -5.36
C GLN A 359 -20.15 6.66 -5.51
N GLU A 360 -20.44 7.29 -6.64
CA GLU A 360 -20.30 8.73 -6.74
C GLU A 360 -21.42 9.39 -5.95
N PHE A 361 -21.03 10.18 -4.98
CA PHE A 361 -22.00 10.96 -4.22
C PHE A 361 -22.60 12.05 -5.11
N ARG A 362 -23.89 11.91 -5.36
CA ARG A 362 -24.64 12.82 -6.23
C ARG A 362 -24.66 14.24 -5.65
N LYS A 363 -24.59 15.22 -6.53
CA LYS A 363 -24.83 16.62 -6.15
C LYS A 363 -26.26 16.77 -5.70
N ILE A 364 -26.55 17.78 -4.86
CA ILE A 364 -27.93 18.14 -4.53
C ILE A 364 -28.68 18.42 -5.83
N PRO A 365 -29.85 17.79 -6.06
CA PRO A 365 -30.66 17.99 -7.27
C PRO A 365 -30.95 19.47 -7.50
N ALA A 366 -30.99 19.87 -8.77
CA ALA A 366 -31.20 21.27 -9.14
C ALA A 366 -32.56 21.79 -8.62
N GLU A 367 -33.54 20.91 -8.62
CA GLU A 367 -34.93 21.18 -8.21
C GLU A 367 -35.03 21.57 -6.73
N LEU A 368 -34.21 20.97 -5.87
CA LEU A 368 -34.23 21.21 -4.42
C LEU A 368 -33.22 22.29 -3.97
N ARG A 369 -32.24 22.60 -4.82
CA ARG A 369 -31.10 23.50 -4.45
C ARG A 369 -31.59 24.91 -4.12
N HIS A 370 -32.67 25.36 -4.70
CA HIS A 370 -33.22 26.73 -4.57
C HIS A 370 -34.11 26.89 -3.36
N LEU A 371 -34.56 25.78 -2.75
CA LEU A 371 -35.45 25.85 -1.58
C LEU A 371 -34.75 26.50 -0.38
N PRO A 372 -35.43 27.40 0.33
CA PRO A 372 -34.84 28.10 1.48
C PRO A 372 -34.38 27.15 2.58
N GLU A 373 -35.13 26.08 2.83
CA GLU A 373 -34.82 25.06 3.84
C GLU A 373 -33.50 24.35 3.54
N VAL A 374 -33.28 23.91 2.30
CA VAL A 374 -32.05 23.25 1.85
C VAL A 374 -30.86 24.22 1.89
N ARG A 375 -31.10 25.49 1.51
CA ARG A 375 -30.09 26.53 1.55
C ARG A 375 -29.70 26.85 3.00
N GLN A 376 -30.65 27.01 3.90
CA GLN A 376 -30.45 27.28 5.32
C GLN A 376 -29.73 26.10 6.00
N ALA A 377 -30.16 24.86 5.78
CA ALA A 377 -29.50 23.68 6.33
C ALA A 377 -28.03 23.57 5.88
N ARG A 378 -27.73 23.89 4.62
CA ARG A 378 -26.37 23.89 4.10
C ARG A 378 -25.51 25.00 4.73
N ILE A 379 -26.07 26.19 4.89
CA ILE A 379 -25.36 27.31 5.54
C ILE A 379 -25.16 27.00 7.01
N ALA A 380 -26.18 26.51 7.72
CA ALA A 380 -26.09 26.13 9.13
C ALA A 380 -25.00 25.06 9.34
N LEU A 381 -24.97 24.01 8.52
CA LEU A 381 -23.93 22.98 8.59
C LEU A 381 -22.54 23.58 8.36
N ALA A 382 -22.40 24.47 7.36
CA ALA A 382 -21.11 25.12 7.08
C ALA A 382 -20.65 26.02 8.25
N VAL A 383 -21.57 26.76 8.87
CA VAL A 383 -21.30 27.61 10.04
C VAL A 383 -20.92 26.77 11.25
N VAL A 384 -21.65 25.67 11.51
CA VAL A 384 -21.34 24.76 12.62
C VAL A 384 -19.96 24.14 12.44
N VAL A 385 -19.65 23.59 11.26
CA VAL A 385 -18.32 23.00 10.97
C VAL A 385 -17.21 24.06 11.09
N ALA A 386 -17.43 25.25 10.51
CA ALA A 386 -16.46 26.34 10.63
C ALA A 386 -16.29 26.78 12.08
N GLY A 387 -17.37 26.91 12.84
CA GLY A 387 -17.34 27.25 14.26
C GLY A 387 -16.56 26.23 15.10
N VAL A 388 -16.83 24.94 14.91
CA VAL A 388 -16.11 23.87 15.63
C VAL A 388 -14.61 23.89 15.27
N VAL A 389 -14.27 24.01 13.99
CA VAL A 389 -12.87 24.02 13.54
C VAL A 389 -12.15 25.26 14.03
N LEU A 390 -12.77 26.43 14.01
CA LEU A 390 -12.17 27.66 14.53
C LEU A 390 -12.06 27.65 16.07
N ALA A 391 -13.03 27.04 16.76
CA ALA A 391 -13.03 26.95 18.22
C ALA A 391 -12.18 25.76 18.74
N ALA A 392 -11.66 24.89 17.87
CA ALA A 392 -10.94 23.68 18.26
C ALA A 392 -9.79 23.92 19.27
N PRO A 393 -8.93 24.96 19.16
CA PRO A 393 -7.88 25.21 20.16
C PRO A 393 -8.43 25.47 21.56
N TRP A 394 -9.56 26.15 21.68
CA TRP A 394 -10.19 26.42 22.99
C TRP A 394 -10.92 25.20 23.57
N ILE A 395 -11.38 24.29 22.70
CA ILE A 395 -12.05 23.04 23.12
C ILE A 395 -11.03 22.01 23.56
N VAL A 396 -9.92 21.88 22.82
CA VAL A 396 -8.90 20.84 23.06
C VAL A 396 -7.91 21.23 24.15
N GLY A 397 -7.67 22.53 24.34
CA GLY A 397 -6.68 23.09 25.27
C GLY A 397 -5.37 23.42 24.56
N THR A 398 -4.66 24.40 25.10
CA THR A 398 -3.47 24.99 24.47
C THR A 398 -2.26 24.05 24.42
N ASP A 399 -2.16 23.09 25.34
CA ASP A 399 -1.12 22.07 25.39
C ASP A 399 -1.23 20.99 24.29
N ARG A 400 -2.34 20.99 23.56
CA ARG A 400 -2.64 20.02 22.48
C ARG A 400 -2.75 20.65 21.09
N ASP A 401 -2.40 21.92 20.97
CA ASP A 401 -2.41 22.63 19.68
C ASP A 401 -1.52 22.00 18.61
N PRO A 402 -0.33 21.42 18.92
CA PRO A 402 0.47 20.67 17.94
C PRO A 402 -0.29 19.53 17.29
N PHE A 403 -1.18 18.83 18.04
CA PHE A 403 -2.04 17.80 17.50
C PHE A 403 -3.03 18.33 16.45
N LEU A 404 -3.67 19.48 16.72
CA LEU A 404 -4.63 20.06 15.78
C LEU A 404 -3.98 20.47 14.45
N ALA A 405 -2.79 21.03 14.51
CA ALA A 405 -2.03 21.35 13.30
C ALA A 405 -1.64 20.08 12.54
N SER A 406 -1.18 19.02 13.22
CA SER A 406 -0.90 17.72 12.61
C SER A 406 -2.13 17.14 11.92
N ALA A 407 -3.29 17.14 12.57
CA ALA A 407 -4.55 16.65 11.99
C ALA A 407 -4.96 17.43 10.75
N ALA A 408 -4.75 18.77 10.73
CA ALA A 408 -5.02 19.59 9.55
C ALA A 408 -4.07 19.25 8.38
N LEU A 409 -2.79 18.98 8.65
CA LEU A 409 -1.81 18.61 7.64
C LEU A 409 -2.03 17.19 7.10
N GLU A 410 -2.37 16.23 7.96
CA GLU A 410 -2.81 14.89 7.55
C GLU A 410 -4.07 14.95 6.67
N ALA A 411 -5.03 15.81 7.01
CA ALA A 411 -6.22 16.05 6.19
C ALA A 411 -5.85 16.66 4.82
N MET A 412 -4.81 17.48 4.74
CA MET A 412 -4.28 17.98 3.46
C MET A 412 -3.69 16.85 2.60
N VAL A 413 -2.96 15.91 3.22
CA VAL A 413 -2.48 14.70 2.53
C VAL A 413 -3.67 13.86 2.06
N ALA A 414 -4.75 13.73 2.84
CA ALA A 414 -5.97 13.05 2.41
C ALA A 414 -6.64 13.73 1.20
N VAL A 415 -6.64 15.07 1.12
CA VAL A 415 -7.09 15.81 -0.09
C VAL A 415 -6.28 15.40 -1.31
N SER A 416 -4.94 15.25 -1.19
CA SER A 416 -4.08 14.81 -2.28
C SER A 416 -4.43 13.39 -2.73
N LEU A 417 -4.75 12.49 -1.79
CA LEU A 417 -5.20 11.12 -2.07
C LEU A 417 -6.54 11.09 -2.82
N VAL A 418 -7.48 11.96 -2.48
CA VAL A 418 -8.76 12.09 -3.21
C VAL A 418 -8.51 12.45 -4.66
N VAL A 419 -7.61 13.41 -4.94
CA VAL A 419 -7.29 13.81 -6.32
C VAL A 419 -6.66 12.65 -7.10
N LEU A 420 -5.65 11.99 -6.54
CA LEU A 420 -4.89 10.98 -7.25
C LEU A 420 -5.61 9.62 -7.27
N SER A 421 -6.01 9.12 -6.10
CA SER A 421 -6.60 7.79 -6.00
C SER A 421 -8.12 7.84 -6.20
N GLY A 422 -8.79 8.83 -5.64
CA GLY A 422 -10.25 8.94 -5.73
C GLY A 422 -10.75 9.30 -7.13
N TRP A 423 -10.19 10.32 -7.75
CA TRP A 423 -10.68 10.84 -9.03
C TRP A 423 -9.90 10.34 -10.24
N ALA A 424 -8.56 10.27 -10.17
CA ALA A 424 -7.76 9.78 -11.29
C ALA A 424 -7.58 8.25 -11.30
N GLY A 425 -8.04 7.54 -10.25
CA GLY A 425 -7.98 6.08 -10.18
C GLY A 425 -6.55 5.51 -10.06
N GLN A 426 -5.59 6.33 -9.63
CA GLN A 426 -4.21 5.92 -9.46
C GLN A 426 -3.92 5.66 -7.98
N ILE A 427 -3.93 4.38 -7.57
CA ILE A 427 -3.73 4.01 -6.16
C ILE A 427 -2.32 4.38 -5.74
N SER A 428 -2.20 5.28 -4.75
CA SER A 428 -0.93 5.70 -4.18
C SER A 428 -0.88 5.40 -2.68
N LEU A 429 0.12 4.62 -2.28
CA LEU A 429 0.45 4.34 -0.88
C LEU A 429 1.70 5.11 -0.42
N GLY A 430 2.12 6.12 -1.16
CA GLY A 430 3.35 6.87 -0.91
C GLY A 430 3.15 8.35 -0.68
N GLN A 431 1.97 8.82 -0.30
CA GLN A 431 1.70 10.25 -0.20
C GLN A 431 2.50 10.93 0.93
N PHE A 432 2.75 10.23 2.03
CA PHE A 432 3.69 10.73 3.06
C PHE A 432 5.15 10.76 2.57
N GLY A 433 5.51 10.00 1.55
CA GLY A 433 6.81 10.15 0.87
C GLY A 433 6.92 11.51 0.17
N PHE A 434 5.88 11.94 -0.57
CA PHE A 434 5.87 13.29 -1.15
C PHE A 434 5.85 14.38 -0.07
N ALA A 435 5.15 14.15 1.04
CA ALA A 435 5.18 15.07 2.18
C ALA A 435 6.58 15.12 2.82
N GLY A 436 7.23 13.99 3.09
CA GLY A 436 8.59 13.93 3.62
C GLY A 436 9.62 14.61 2.72
N PHE A 437 9.49 14.44 1.40
CA PHE A 437 10.32 15.16 0.44
C PHE A 437 10.07 16.68 0.48
N GLY A 438 8.82 17.10 0.55
CA GLY A 438 8.44 18.51 0.70
C GLY A 438 9.00 19.12 2.00
N ALA A 439 8.95 18.36 3.10
CA ALA A 439 9.53 18.74 4.39
C ALA A 439 11.06 18.91 4.31
N ALA A 440 11.75 17.98 3.65
CA ALA A 440 13.20 18.06 3.44
C ALA A 440 13.58 19.32 2.64
N VAL A 441 12.89 19.56 1.52
CA VAL A 441 13.14 20.73 0.67
C VAL A 441 12.86 22.04 1.43
N ALA A 442 11.69 22.17 2.05
CA ALA A 442 11.34 23.39 2.78
C ALA A 442 12.24 23.61 4.00
N GLY A 443 12.48 22.55 4.78
CA GLY A 443 13.32 22.62 5.97
C GLY A 443 14.77 22.97 5.66
N GLY A 444 15.34 22.39 4.60
CA GLY A 444 16.70 22.72 4.14
C GLY A 444 16.81 24.16 3.62
N LEU A 445 15.86 24.60 2.82
CA LEU A 445 15.85 25.98 2.27
C LEU A 445 15.65 27.02 3.36
N ALA A 446 14.75 26.80 4.31
CA ALA A 446 14.49 27.71 5.41
C ALA A 446 15.71 27.85 6.34
N THR A 447 16.41 26.76 6.65
CA THR A 447 17.48 26.76 7.66
C THR A 447 18.88 27.04 7.10
N ARG A 448 19.13 26.76 5.82
CA ARG A 448 20.45 26.94 5.19
C ARG A 448 20.56 28.21 4.35
N HIS A 449 19.42 28.67 3.81
CA HIS A 449 19.40 29.79 2.88
C HIS A 449 18.52 30.94 3.39
N ASP A 450 17.96 30.84 4.61
CA ASP A 450 17.07 31.82 5.24
C ASP A 450 15.96 32.33 4.30
N LEU A 451 15.45 31.41 3.44
CA LEU A 451 14.41 31.78 2.48
C LEU A 451 13.08 32.04 3.19
N ASP A 452 12.33 32.98 2.65
CA ASP A 452 11.00 33.34 3.13
C ASP A 452 10.05 32.11 3.22
N PHE A 453 9.19 32.11 4.23
CA PHE A 453 8.24 31.06 4.54
C PHE A 453 7.37 30.65 3.34
N PHE A 454 6.79 31.64 2.65
CA PHE A 454 5.92 31.34 1.50
C PHE A 454 6.70 30.87 0.29
N LEU A 455 7.93 31.36 0.11
CA LEU A 455 8.81 30.93 -0.96
C LEU A 455 9.25 29.48 -0.75
N THR A 456 9.61 29.09 0.48
CA THR A 456 9.97 27.68 0.78
C THR A 456 8.83 26.72 0.51
N ILE A 457 7.59 27.08 0.87
CA ILE A 457 6.39 26.29 0.57
C ILE A 457 6.14 26.21 -0.94
N GLY A 458 6.29 27.33 -1.66
CA GLY A 458 6.14 27.37 -3.12
C GLY A 458 7.16 26.48 -3.84
N VAL A 459 8.43 26.55 -3.44
CA VAL A 459 9.49 25.69 -3.99
C VAL A 459 9.23 24.22 -3.67
N ALA A 460 8.82 23.91 -2.43
CA ALA A 460 8.46 22.53 -2.05
C ALA A 460 7.28 22.00 -2.87
N ALA A 461 6.27 22.82 -3.17
CA ALA A 461 5.14 22.44 -4.02
C ALA A 461 5.61 22.06 -5.43
N VAL A 462 6.47 22.89 -6.04
CA VAL A 462 7.02 22.62 -7.38
C VAL A 462 7.92 21.37 -7.36
N ALA A 463 8.80 21.25 -6.36
CA ALA A 463 9.69 20.10 -6.21
C ALA A 463 8.89 18.80 -6.02
N GLY A 464 7.83 18.81 -5.21
CA GLY A 464 6.93 17.68 -5.03
C GLY A 464 6.16 17.31 -6.29
N ALA A 465 5.71 18.30 -7.09
CA ALA A 465 5.10 18.06 -8.40
C ALA A 465 6.08 17.41 -9.37
N LEU A 466 7.31 17.89 -9.43
CA LEU A 466 8.37 17.35 -10.30
C LEU A 466 8.72 15.91 -9.89
N LEU A 467 8.90 15.63 -8.59
CA LEU A 467 9.13 14.28 -8.08
C LEU A 467 7.97 13.35 -8.45
N ALA A 468 6.73 13.83 -8.30
CA ALA A 468 5.54 13.05 -8.64
C ALA A 468 5.45 12.73 -10.14
N VAL A 469 5.82 13.66 -11.01
CA VAL A 469 5.93 13.43 -12.46
C VAL A 469 7.05 12.44 -12.76
N LEU A 470 8.24 12.61 -12.16
CA LEU A 470 9.38 11.72 -12.34
C LEU A 470 9.03 10.25 -12.01
N ILE A 471 8.36 10.02 -10.87
CA ILE A 471 7.89 8.69 -10.47
C ILE A 471 6.68 8.25 -11.32
N GLY A 472 5.82 9.18 -11.70
CA GLY A 472 4.65 8.92 -12.53
C GLY A 472 5.00 8.37 -13.91
N ILE A 473 6.06 8.84 -14.57
CA ILE A 473 6.47 8.39 -15.91
C ILE A 473 6.68 6.86 -15.98
N PRO A 474 7.54 6.23 -15.17
CA PRO A 474 7.66 4.77 -15.18
C PRO A 474 6.41 4.08 -14.61
N ALA A 475 5.75 4.70 -13.64
CA ALA A 475 4.55 4.17 -12.99
C ALA A 475 3.36 4.05 -13.95
N LEU A 476 3.27 4.90 -15.00
CA LEU A 476 2.21 4.79 -16.02
C LEU A 476 2.26 3.48 -16.83
N ARG A 477 3.41 2.82 -16.87
CA ARG A 477 3.57 1.53 -17.55
C ARG A 477 3.05 0.36 -16.71
N VAL A 478 2.71 0.64 -15.44
CA VAL A 478 2.32 -0.36 -14.44
C VAL A 478 0.82 -0.23 -14.18
N PRO A 479 0.03 -1.27 -14.41
CA PRO A 479 -1.41 -1.17 -14.22
C PRO A 479 -1.83 -1.38 -12.75
N GLY A 480 -2.79 -0.59 -12.31
CA GLY A 480 -3.62 -0.86 -11.13
C GLY A 480 -2.87 -0.93 -9.80
N LEU A 481 -3.00 -2.05 -9.11
CA LEU A 481 -2.50 -2.26 -7.74
C LEU A 481 -0.96 -2.24 -7.61
N PHE A 482 -0.21 -2.53 -8.69
CA PHE A 482 1.26 -2.47 -8.65
C PHE A 482 1.80 -1.05 -8.53
N LEU A 483 1.03 -0.07 -8.97
CA LEU A 483 1.37 1.33 -8.76
C LEU A 483 1.45 1.68 -7.27
N ALA A 484 0.58 1.09 -6.46
CA ALA A 484 0.62 1.24 -5.01
C ALA A 484 1.97 0.77 -4.41
N VAL A 485 2.54 -0.33 -4.94
CA VAL A 485 3.84 -0.82 -4.49
C VAL A 485 4.98 0.13 -4.88
N VAL A 486 4.93 0.69 -6.10
CA VAL A 486 5.92 1.69 -6.54
C VAL A 486 5.90 2.92 -5.65
N THR A 487 4.70 3.43 -5.33
CA THR A 487 4.57 4.61 -4.47
C THR A 487 4.93 4.30 -3.00
N LEU A 488 4.68 3.07 -2.53
CA LEU A 488 5.14 2.61 -1.23
C LEU A 488 6.67 2.52 -1.17
N ALA A 489 7.31 2.02 -2.24
CA ALA A 489 8.76 2.01 -2.36
C ALA A 489 9.34 3.44 -2.38
N LEU A 490 8.63 4.40 -2.99
CA LEU A 490 9.00 5.82 -2.88
C LEU A 490 8.96 6.30 -1.43
N ALA A 491 7.92 5.99 -0.66
CA ALA A 491 7.85 6.37 0.75
C ALA A 491 9.02 5.81 1.55
N ALA A 492 9.38 4.53 1.32
CA ALA A 492 10.56 3.91 1.93
C ALA A 492 11.87 4.61 1.51
N THR A 493 12.01 4.95 0.23
CA THR A 493 13.19 5.65 -0.29
C THR A 493 13.32 7.06 0.30
N VAL A 494 12.21 7.77 0.48
CA VAL A 494 12.22 9.09 1.13
C VAL A 494 12.58 8.93 2.61
N GLN A 495 11.97 8.00 3.33
CA GLN A 495 12.23 7.74 4.74
C GLN A 495 13.70 7.38 5.00
N TYR A 496 14.22 6.37 4.31
CA TYR A 496 15.53 5.79 4.57
C TYR A 496 16.66 6.42 3.72
N GLY A 497 16.33 7.01 2.58
CA GLY A 497 17.32 7.60 1.68
C GLY A 497 17.39 9.13 1.82
N ILE A 498 16.30 9.84 1.49
CA ILE A 498 16.31 11.31 1.41
C ILE A 498 16.35 11.94 2.80
N LEU A 499 15.59 11.42 3.77
CA LEU A 499 15.57 11.90 5.15
C LEU A 499 16.73 11.35 5.99
N SER A 500 17.59 10.53 5.40
CA SER A 500 18.83 10.09 6.02
C SER A 500 19.90 11.18 5.89
N ARG A 501 20.37 11.70 7.02
CA ARG A 501 21.47 12.70 7.08
C ARG A 501 22.79 12.22 6.47
N ALA A 502 22.89 10.92 6.31
CA ALA A 502 24.06 10.28 5.74
C ALA A 502 24.29 10.66 4.28
N HIS A 503 23.23 10.92 3.50
CA HIS A 503 23.29 11.12 2.04
C HIS A 503 22.93 12.54 1.64
N PHE A 504 21.88 13.08 2.23
CA PHE A 504 21.32 14.36 1.86
C PHE A 504 21.40 15.39 3.00
N SER A 505 22.56 15.37 3.74
CA SER A 505 22.79 16.35 4.79
C SER A 505 22.69 17.80 4.32
N TRP A 506 22.96 18.06 3.05
CA TRP A 506 22.82 19.39 2.43
C TRP A 506 21.36 19.82 2.21
N LEU A 507 20.42 18.86 2.10
CA LEU A 507 18.99 19.12 1.93
C LEU A 507 18.23 19.21 3.26
N LEU A 508 18.80 18.63 4.33
CA LEU A 508 18.14 18.54 5.63
C LEU A 508 18.56 19.69 6.55
N PRO A 509 17.70 20.11 7.50
CA PRO A 509 18.05 21.11 8.51
C PRO A 509 19.30 20.71 9.30
N PRO A 510 20.23 21.63 9.59
CA PRO A 510 21.53 21.28 10.18
C PRO A 510 21.44 20.80 11.62
N SER A 511 20.64 21.40 12.47
CA SER A 511 20.55 21.12 13.90
C SER A 511 19.28 20.33 14.25
N GLY A 512 19.46 19.02 14.57
CA GLY A 512 18.36 18.20 15.13
C GLY A 512 17.11 18.01 14.25
N GLY A 513 17.06 18.62 13.05
CA GLY A 513 15.89 18.53 12.17
C GLY A 513 14.79 19.56 12.46
N TYR A 514 14.99 20.46 13.41
CA TYR A 514 14.02 21.49 13.75
C TYR A 514 14.15 22.72 12.83
N VAL A 515 13.01 23.24 12.41
CA VAL A 515 12.89 24.51 11.68
C VAL A 515 12.16 25.51 12.58
N THR A 516 12.78 26.66 12.79
CA THR A 516 12.16 27.71 13.59
C THR A 516 11.01 28.35 12.82
N ARG A 517 9.86 28.54 13.49
CA ARG A 517 8.73 29.25 12.90
C ARG A 517 9.06 30.74 12.78
N PRO A 518 8.88 31.32 11.59
CA PRO A 518 9.22 32.72 11.38
C PRO A 518 8.16 33.67 11.92
N ASN A 519 8.60 34.88 12.26
CA ASN A 519 7.68 36.02 12.37
C ASN A 519 7.39 36.55 10.97
N LEU A 520 6.19 36.29 10.44
CA LEU A 520 5.82 36.70 9.09
C LEU A 520 5.81 38.23 8.94
N TYR A 521 6.76 38.73 8.16
CA TYR A 521 6.92 40.16 7.85
C TYR A 521 6.99 41.07 9.09
N GLY A 522 7.44 40.56 10.24
CA GLY A 522 7.55 41.30 11.50
C GLY A 522 6.21 41.71 12.13
N ARG A 523 5.07 41.26 11.56
CA ARG A 523 3.71 41.66 12.01
C ARG A 523 2.87 40.49 12.52
N LEU A 524 3.04 39.32 11.92
CA LEU A 524 2.30 38.11 12.30
C LEU A 524 3.27 37.12 12.96
N ASP A 525 3.20 37.08 14.27
CA ASP A 525 3.92 36.08 15.04
C ASP A 525 3.19 34.72 14.92
N VAL A 526 3.83 33.76 14.27
CA VAL A 526 3.35 32.36 14.11
C VAL A 526 4.14 31.39 14.98
N THR A 527 4.87 31.88 15.96
CA THR A 527 5.68 31.02 16.86
C THR A 527 4.80 30.18 17.78
N SER A 528 3.62 30.72 18.19
CA SER A 528 2.69 29.95 19.02
C SER A 528 1.97 28.85 18.23
N ASP A 529 1.73 27.70 18.87
CA ASP A 529 1.07 26.54 18.27
C ASP A 529 -0.34 26.87 17.77
N THR A 530 -1.12 27.63 18.53
CA THR A 530 -2.46 28.08 18.15
C THR A 530 -2.45 28.89 16.86
N ARG A 531 -1.53 29.86 16.73
CA ARG A 531 -1.43 30.66 15.50
C ARG A 531 -0.96 29.85 14.32
N PHE A 532 -0.02 28.92 14.55
CA PHE A 532 0.43 28.02 13.53
C PHE A 532 -0.68 27.06 13.05
N TYR A 533 -1.54 26.59 13.96
CA TYR A 533 -2.73 25.83 13.59
C TYR A 533 -3.61 26.59 12.58
N TYR A 534 -3.87 27.88 12.82
CA TYR A 534 -4.67 28.67 11.87
C TYR A 534 -3.99 28.84 10.52
N VAL A 535 -2.65 28.94 10.48
CA VAL A 535 -1.90 28.92 9.22
C VAL A 535 -2.12 27.58 8.49
N CYS A 536 -1.96 26.45 9.17
CA CYS A 536 -2.23 25.12 8.60
C CYS A 536 -3.67 25.01 8.10
N LEU A 537 -4.63 25.56 8.85
CA LEU A 537 -6.04 25.57 8.47
C LEU A 537 -6.29 26.37 7.18
N VAL A 538 -5.65 27.53 7.02
CA VAL A 538 -5.74 28.33 5.79
C VAL A 538 -5.21 27.51 4.60
N PHE A 539 -4.07 26.84 4.73
CA PHE A 539 -3.53 25.99 3.66
C PHE A 539 -4.41 24.78 3.38
N LEU A 540 -5.03 24.16 4.39
CA LEU A 540 -6.01 23.09 4.20
C LEU A 540 -7.23 23.59 3.41
N VAL A 541 -7.76 24.77 3.75
CA VAL A 541 -8.89 25.40 3.04
C VAL A 541 -8.51 25.70 1.59
N LEU A 542 -7.31 26.22 1.34
CA LEU A 542 -6.79 26.46 -0.01
C LEU A 542 -6.63 25.16 -0.81
N ALA A 543 -6.07 24.11 -0.21
CA ALA A 543 -5.94 22.78 -0.82
C ALA A 543 -7.33 22.18 -1.13
N TYR A 544 -8.27 22.29 -0.20
CA TYR A 544 -9.64 21.83 -0.39
C TYR A 544 -10.37 22.61 -1.49
N ALA A 545 -10.24 23.93 -1.51
CA ALA A 545 -10.84 24.80 -2.52
C ALA A 545 -10.26 24.54 -3.91
N SER A 546 -8.92 24.37 -4.02
CA SER A 546 -8.23 24.04 -5.28
C SER A 546 -8.67 22.69 -5.82
N ALA A 547 -8.74 21.65 -4.96
CA ALA A 547 -9.23 20.34 -5.34
C ALA A 547 -10.71 20.38 -5.77
N ARG A 548 -11.56 21.15 -5.07
CA ARG A 548 -12.96 21.34 -5.45
C ARG A 548 -13.11 22.07 -6.78
N ALA A 549 -12.31 23.10 -7.03
CA ALA A 549 -12.27 23.80 -8.32
C ALA A 549 -11.83 22.85 -9.44
N LEU A 550 -10.78 22.07 -9.19
CA LEU A 550 -10.29 21.04 -10.10
C LEU A 550 -11.40 20.04 -10.46
N ARG A 551 -12.15 19.51 -9.50
CA ARG A 551 -13.25 18.58 -9.75
C ARG A 551 -14.31 19.16 -10.70
N ASN A 552 -14.60 20.45 -10.57
CA ASN A 552 -15.59 21.11 -11.41
C ASN A 552 -15.06 21.53 -12.79
N SER A 553 -13.74 21.50 -12.99
CA SER A 553 -13.05 21.87 -14.22
C SER A 553 -13.16 20.79 -15.32
N ARG A 554 -12.66 21.11 -16.52
CA ARG A 554 -12.52 20.13 -17.61
C ARG A 554 -11.54 19.01 -17.21
N SER A 555 -10.42 19.33 -16.58
CA SER A 555 -9.42 18.35 -16.12
C SER A 555 -9.99 17.37 -15.10
N GLY A 556 -10.82 17.81 -14.16
CA GLY A 556 -11.48 16.93 -13.19
C GLY A 556 -12.43 15.91 -13.84
N ARG A 557 -13.15 16.33 -14.88
CA ARG A 557 -13.99 15.41 -15.67
C ARG A 557 -13.16 14.38 -16.43
N LEU A 558 -11.99 14.78 -16.98
CA LEU A 558 -11.07 13.86 -17.65
C LEU A 558 -10.49 12.83 -16.66
N PHE A 559 -10.15 13.23 -15.45
CA PHE A 559 -9.66 12.31 -14.41
C PHE A 559 -10.69 11.21 -14.12
N ILE A 560 -11.96 11.61 -13.87
CA ILE A 560 -13.05 10.68 -13.57
C ILE A 560 -13.34 9.79 -14.79
N GLY A 561 -13.41 10.35 -16.00
CA GLY A 561 -13.63 9.58 -17.21
C GLY A 561 -12.56 8.53 -17.49
N LEU A 562 -11.27 8.86 -17.24
CA LEU A 562 -10.17 7.90 -17.34
C LEU A 562 -10.21 6.82 -16.25
N ARG A 563 -10.64 7.16 -15.04
CA ARG A 563 -10.84 6.21 -13.94
C ARG A 563 -11.91 5.18 -14.29
N ASP A 564 -13.04 5.67 -14.80
CA ASP A 564 -14.21 4.83 -15.04
C ASP A 564 -14.06 3.95 -16.29
N ASN A 565 -13.58 4.54 -17.40
CA ASN A 565 -13.27 3.78 -18.61
C ASN A 565 -12.14 4.43 -19.43
N GLN A 566 -10.93 3.94 -19.21
CA GLN A 566 -9.74 4.47 -19.91
C GLN A 566 -9.83 4.29 -21.44
N ARG A 567 -10.36 3.16 -21.92
CA ARG A 567 -10.46 2.90 -23.37
C ARG A 567 -11.44 3.85 -24.05
N ALA A 568 -12.63 4.03 -23.44
CA ALA A 568 -13.62 4.97 -23.96
C ALA A 568 -13.09 6.41 -23.93
N ALA A 569 -12.41 6.84 -22.86
CA ALA A 569 -11.79 8.17 -22.80
C ALA A 569 -10.74 8.36 -23.91
N GLN A 570 -9.92 7.36 -24.19
CA GLN A 570 -8.92 7.40 -25.26
C GLN A 570 -9.55 7.46 -26.66
N SER A 571 -10.70 6.78 -26.89
CA SER A 571 -11.41 6.86 -28.19
C SER A 571 -11.97 8.25 -28.47
N TYR A 572 -12.23 9.05 -27.42
CA TYR A 572 -12.58 10.47 -27.51
C TYR A 572 -11.36 11.41 -27.59
N GLY A 573 -10.15 10.89 -27.84
CA GLY A 573 -8.94 11.68 -28.03
C GLY A 573 -8.24 12.11 -26.74
N VAL A 574 -8.63 11.56 -25.57
CA VAL A 574 -7.98 11.90 -24.28
C VAL A 574 -6.60 11.25 -24.19
N ASN A 575 -5.56 12.06 -23.99
CA ASN A 575 -4.22 11.55 -23.71
C ASN A 575 -4.14 11.04 -22.27
N ALA A 576 -4.28 9.71 -22.10
CA ALA A 576 -4.28 9.07 -20.79
C ALA A 576 -2.97 9.29 -20.00
N ALA A 577 -1.82 9.30 -20.68
CA ALA A 577 -0.53 9.50 -20.02
C ALA A 577 -0.40 10.91 -19.44
N ALA A 578 -0.64 11.92 -20.26
CA ALA A 578 -0.56 13.32 -19.82
C ALA A 578 -1.58 13.62 -18.70
N THR A 579 -2.80 13.10 -18.81
CA THR A 579 -3.85 13.32 -17.80
C THR A 579 -3.49 12.65 -16.46
N LYS A 580 -2.96 11.43 -16.47
CA LYS A 580 -2.48 10.77 -15.25
C LYS A 580 -1.29 11.49 -14.62
N LEU A 581 -0.31 11.94 -15.42
CA LEU A 581 0.83 12.71 -14.94
C LEU A 581 0.41 14.04 -14.31
N ALA A 582 -0.58 14.73 -14.90
CA ALA A 582 -1.15 15.94 -14.32
C ALA A 582 -1.78 15.67 -12.94
N ALA A 583 -2.50 14.54 -12.78
CA ALA A 583 -3.04 14.14 -11.49
C ALA A 583 -1.93 13.85 -10.46
N PHE A 584 -0.84 13.17 -10.88
CA PHE A 584 0.33 12.95 -10.04
C PHE A 584 0.99 14.27 -9.62
N ALA A 585 1.20 15.19 -10.54
CA ALA A 585 1.81 16.49 -10.26
C ALA A 585 1.01 17.29 -9.24
N ILE A 586 -0.32 17.39 -9.44
CA ILE A 586 -1.20 18.13 -8.53
C ILE A 586 -1.24 17.49 -7.14
N ALA A 587 -1.39 16.17 -7.08
CA ALA A 587 -1.42 15.46 -5.81
C ALA A 587 -0.07 15.54 -5.08
N GLY A 588 1.04 15.38 -5.80
CA GLY A 588 2.39 15.52 -5.25
C GLY A 588 2.67 16.93 -4.73
N ALA A 589 2.20 17.97 -5.43
CA ALA A 589 2.31 19.35 -4.97
C ALA A 589 1.55 19.57 -3.65
N ILE A 590 0.28 19.12 -3.56
CA ILE A 590 -0.53 19.27 -2.34
C ILE A 590 0.12 18.52 -1.16
N ALA A 591 0.59 17.30 -1.38
CA ALA A 591 1.26 16.52 -0.34
C ALA A 591 2.58 17.15 0.11
N ALA A 592 3.38 17.70 -0.83
CA ALA A 592 4.62 18.39 -0.52
C ALA A 592 4.41 19.71 0.24
N VAL A 593 3.34 20.45 -0.05
CA VAL A 593 2.93 21.63 0.74
C VAL A 593 2.58 21.22 2.17
N ALA A 594 1.82 20.13 2.35
CA ALA A 594 1.55 19.60 3.69
C ALA A 594 2.86 19.26 4.42
N GLY A 595 3.79 18.60 3.73
CA GLY A 595 5.11 18.26 4.28
C GLY A 595 5.95 19.48 4.61
N ALA A 596 5.95 20.51 3.76
CA ALA A 596 6.65 21.76 4.01
C ALA A 596 6.16 22.44 5.31
N LEU A 597 4.86 22.41 5.56
CA LEU A 597 4.28 22.90 6.82
C LEU A 597 4.63 21.98 8.00
N PHE A 598 4.65 20.64 7.81
CA PHE A 598 5.12 19.71 8.84
C PHE A 598 6.55 20.00 9.29
N ALA A 599 7.44 20.49 8.40
CA ALA A 599 8.81 20.85 8.76
C ALA A 599 8.90 21.95 9.83
N TYR A 600 7.92 22.85 9.88
CA TYR A 600 7.82 23.91 10.91
C TYR A 600 7.14 23.44 12.20
N GLN A 601 6.61 22.23 12.24
CA GLN A 601 5.90 21.68 13.37
C GLN A 601 6.67 20.56 14.08
N SER A 602 7.30 19.69 13.34
CA SER A 602 8.01 18.50 13.84
C SER A 602 9.41 18.42 13.27
N GLN A 603 10.20 17.52 13.81
CA GLN A 603 11.53 17.24 13.25
C GLN A 603 11.41 16.71 11.82
N VAL A 604 12.35 17.14 10.96
CA VAL A 604 12.51 16.61 9.61
C VAL A 604 13.48 15.44 9.65
N ASP A 605 12.97 14.26 9.97
CA ASP A 605 13.73 13.03 10.08
C ASP A 605 12.95 11.80 9.56
N ALA A 606 13.64 10.65 9.52
CA ALA A 606 13.05 9.39 9.09
C ALA A 606 11.94 8.88 10.04
N GLY A 607 11.96 9.27 11.31
CA GLY A 607 10.96 8.90 12.31
C GLY A 607 9.63 9.60 12.13
N SER A 608 9.66 10.87 11.68
CA SER A 608 8.45 11.68 11.48
C SER A 608 7.69 11.34 10.19
N PHE A 609 8.37 10.82 9.16
CA PHE A 609 7.78 10.50 7.85
C PHE A 609 7.91 9.01 7.50
N GLN A 610 7.38 8.15 8.36
CA GLN A 610 7.48 6.71 8.19
C GLN A 610 6.63 6.21 7.01
N MET A 611 7.10 5.16 6.35
CA MET A 611 6.38 4.45 5.29
C MET A 611 5.02 3.91 5.80
N VAL A 612 4.95 3.49 7.06
CA VAL A 612 3.70 3.02 7.72
C VAL A 612 2.65 4.12 7.74
N THR A 613 3.04 5.35 8.03
CA THR A 613 2.14 6.51 8.06
C THR A 613 1.48 6.76 6.69
N SER A 614 2.18 6.45 5.59
CA SER A 614 1.55 6.48 4.25
C SER A 614 0.43 5.46 4.10
N LEU A 615 0.59 4.25 4.64
CA LEU A 615 -0.43 3.20 4.60
C LEU A 615 -1.65 3.59 5.43
N THR A 616 -1.43 4.09 6.64
CA THR A 616 -2.51 4.51 7.56
C THR A 616 -3.24 5.74 7.04
N ALA A 617 -2.56 6.74 6.47
CA ALA A 617 -3.20 7.89 5.84
C ALA A 617 -4.10 7.48 4.66
N PHE A 618 -3.65 6.54 3.83
CA PHE A 618 -4.49 5.98 2.76
C PHE A 618 -5.71 5.26 3.33
N LEU A 619 -5.51 4.46 4.37
CA LEU A 619 -6.57 3.75 5.07
C LEU A 619 -7.64 4.71 5.60
N TYR A 620 -7.25 5.78 6.29
CA TYR A 620 -8.16 6.79 6.85
C TYR A 620 -8.94 7.54 5.76
N ALA A 621 -8.28 7.88 4.65
CA ALA A 621 -8.94 8.51 3.51
C ALA A 621 -9.97 7.59 2.85
N VAL A 622 -9.70 6.28 2.75
CA VAL A 622 -10.64 5.29 2.18
C VAL A 622 -11.83 5.08 3.11
N VAL A 623 -11.60 4.93 4.42
CA VAL A 623 -12.68 4.79 5.40
C VAL A 623 -13.53 6.06 5.47
N GLY A 624 -12.92 7.23 5.37
CA GLY A 624 -13.64 8.50 5.26
C GLY A 624 -14.50 8.57 4.01
N GLY A 625 -14.05 7.99 2.90
CA GLY A 625 -14.71 7.98 1.58
C GLY A 625 -13.83 8.64 0.52
N LEU A 626 -12.99 7.85 -0.14
CA LEU A 626 -11.92 8.28 -1.06
C LEU A 626 -12.40 9.15 -2.24
N THR A 627 -13.67 9.03 -2.66
CA THR A 627 -14.22 9.84 -3.75
C THR A 627 -14.78 11.20 -3.29
N SER A 628 -14.89 11.40 -1.97
CA SER A 628 -15.51 12.56 -1.34
C SER A 628 -14.48 13.37 -0.56
N LEU A 629 -14.24 14.64 -0.95
CA LEU A 629 -13.34 15.54 -0.20
C LEU A 629 -13.73 15.66 1.29
N PRO A 630 -15.01 16.00 1.64
CA PRO A 630 -15.36 16.12 3.06
C PRO A 630 -15.29 14.78 3.78
N GLY A 631 -15.56 13.66 3.09
CA GLY A 631 -15.45 12.32 3.67
C GLY A 631 -14.01 11.98 4.03
N ALA A 632 -13.08 12.12 3.09
CA ALA A 632 -11.66 11.81 3.32
C ALA A 632 -11.07 12.70 4.43
N VAL A 633 -11.34 14.00 4.41
CA VAL A 633 -10.92 14.94 5.46
C VAL A 633 -11.52 14.54 6.82
N GLY A 634 -12.83 14.29 6.88
CA GLY A 634 -13.51 13.91 8.12
C GLY A 634 -13.03 12.56 8.67
N GLY A 635 -12.80 11.58 7.80
CA GLY A 635 -12.23 10.29 8.19
C GLY A 635 -10.83 10.42 8.76
N THR A 636 -9.96 11.19 8.11
CA THR A 636 -8.61 11.42 8.61
C THR A 636 -8.62 12.13 9.96
N VAL A 637 -9.38 13.21 10.11
CA VAL A 637 -9.52 13.93 11.40
C VAL A 637 -10.06 13.01 12.49
N LEU A 638 -11.08 12.17 12.19
CA LEU A 638 -11.62 11.21 13.15
C LEU A 638 -10.54 10.24 13.64
N PHE A 639 -9.76 9.66 12.74
CA PHE A 639 -8.69 8.74 13.12
C PHE A 639 -7.54 9.45 13.83
N SER A 640 -7.18 10.69 13.46
CA SER A 640 -6.21 11.49 14.19
C SER A 640 -6.67 11.72 15.64
N ILE A 641 -7.97 12.00 15.86
CA ILE A 641 -8.56 12.11 17.19
C ILE A 641 -8.46 10.78 17.96
N ILE A 642 -8.82 9.66 17.33
CA ILE A 642 -8.73 8.34 17.96
C ILE A 642 -7.28 8.02 18.34
N ASN A 643 -6.32 8.31 17.46
CA ASN A 643 -4.90 8.08 17.73
C ASN A 643 -4.39 8.93 18.90
N HIS A 644 -4.82 10.17 18.99
CA HIS A 644 -4.36 11.09 20.03
C HIS A 644 -4.92 10.76 21.42
N TYR A 645 -6.23 10.49 21.49
CA TYR A 645 -6.90 10.24 22.77
C TYR A 645 -6.96 8.77 23.18
N GLY A 646 -6.98 7.86 22.20
CA GLY A 646 -7.14 6.42 22.42
C GLY A 646 -5.85 5.68 22.78
N GLY A 647 -4.69 6.32 22.56
CA GLY A 647 -3.40 5.67 22.69
C GLY A 647 -3.15 4.63 21.57
N GLU A 648 -1.95 4.06 21.59
CA GLU A 648 -1.47 3.17 20.53
C GLU A 648 -2.36 1.94 20.30
N GLN A 649 -2.81 1.31 21.39
CA GLN A 649 -3.60 0.07 21.30
C GLN A 649 -4.99 0.30 20.70
N LEU A 650 -5.71 1.34 21.14
CA LEU A 650 -7.02 1.66 20.58
C LEU A 650 -6.91 2.13 19.13
N SER A 651 -5.86 2.85 18.81
CA SER A 651 -5.54 3.28 17.45
C SER A 651 -5.37 2.09 16.49
N LEU A 652 -4.59 1.08 16.89
CA LEU A 652 -4.39 -0.14 16.10
C LEU A 652 -5.69 -0.93 15.93
N LEU A 653 -6.51 -1.04 16.99
CA LEU A 653 -7.81 -1.70 16.91
C LEU A 653 -8.79 -0.93 16.02
N ALA A 654 -8.86 0.39 16.16
CA ALA A 654 -9.75 1.22 15.36
C ALA A 654 -9.35 1.20 13.88
N SER A 655 -8.05 1.29 13.58
CA SER A 655 -7.53 1.21 12.21
C SER A 655 -7.62 -0.19 11.61
N GLY A 656 -7.64 -1.25 12.42
CA GLY A 656 -7.80 -2.62 11.99
C GLY A 656 -9.25 -3.06 11.92
N VAL A 657 -9.84 -3.33 13.10
CA VAL A 657 -11.21 -3.84 13.21
C VAL A 657 -12.24 -2.80 12.77
N GLY A 658 -12.06 -1.54 13.17
CA GLY A 658 -12.97 -0.45 12.80
C GLY A 658 -13.04 -0.25 11.29
N VAL A 659 -11.89 -0.28 10.61
CA VAL A 659 -11.84 -0.18 9.14
C VAL A 659 -12.53 -1.36 8.48
N ALA A 660 -12.21 -2.59 8.88
CA ALA A 660 -12.84 -3.78 8.33
C ALA A 660 -14.37 -3.73 8.51
N PHE A 661 -14.85 -3.32 9.70
CA PHE A 661 -16.25 -3.18 10.01
C PHE A 661 -16.94 -2.08 9.16
N VAL A 662 -16.34 -0.88 9.11
CA VAL A 662 -16.90 0.24 8.32
C VAL A 662 -17.03 -0.14 6.84
N LEU A 663 -15.98 -0.72 6.25
CA LEU A 663 -16.00 -1.11 4.84
C LEU A 663 -16.91 -2.32 4.57
N TYR A 664 -17.13 -3.17 5.57
CA TYR A 664 -18.10 -4.28 5.49
C TYR A 664 -19.54 -3.77 5.39
N VAL A 665 -19.92 -2.79 6.24
CA VAL A 665 -21.28 -2.25 6.30
C VAL A 665 -21.48 -1.15 5.26
N PHE A 666 -20.47 -0.29 5.09
CA PHE A 666 -20.51 0.89 4.21
C PHE A 666 -19.31 0.88 3.24
N PRO A 667 -19.41 0.21 2.08
CA PRO A 667 -18.33 0.17 1.10
C PRO A 667 -17.88 1.54 0.56
N GLY A 668 -18.73 2.55 0.65
CA GLY A 668 -18.41 3.95 0.33
C GLY A 668 -17.78 4.74 1.47
N GLY A 669 -17.47 4.08 2.61
CA GLY A 669 -16.91 4.70 3.81
C GLY A 669 -17.95 5.49 4.64
N ILE A 670 -17.45 6.21 5.65
CA ILE A 670 -18.27 7.02 6.57
C ILE A 670 -19.06 8.12 5.79
N ALA A 671 -18.48 8.64 4.71
CA ALA A 671 -19.18 9.58 3.84
C ALA A 671 -20.49 9.03 3.31
N GLN A 672 -20.62 7.71 3.07
CA GLN A 672 -21.85 7.09 2.62
C GLN A 672 -22.98 7.30 3.64
N ILE A 673 -22.69 7.16 4.93
CA ILE A 673 -23.65 7.40 6.00
C ILE A 673 -24.14 8.86 5.97
N ALA A 674 -23.19 9.81 5.91
CA ALA A 674 -23.53 11.24 5.87
C ALA A 674 -24.38 11.59 4.64
N PHE A 675 -24.08 10.99 3.48
CA PHE A 675 -24.85 11.22 2.26
C PHE A 675 -26.21 10.52 2.31
N GLN A 676 -26.36 9.36 2.93
CA GLN A 676 -27.65 8.70 3.14
C GLN A 676 -28.55 9.55 4.04
N ILE A 677 -28.02 10.09 5.15
CA ILE A 677 -28.75 11.01 6.04
C ILE A 677 -29.17 12.28 5.27
N ARG A 678 -28.26 12.86 4.50
CA ARG A 678 -28.57 14.02 3.65
C ARG A 678 -29.71 13.71 2.67
N ASP A 679 -29.61 12.58 1.97
CA ASP A 679 -30.59 12.23 0.92
C ASP A 679 -31.94 11.86 1.53
N ALA A 680 -31.97 11.28 2.73
CA ALA A 680 -33.21 11.12 3.50
C ALA A 680 -33.86 12.47 3.86
N GLY A 681 -33.04 13.44 4.32
CA GLY A 681 -33.51 14.80 4.56
C GLY A 681 -34.01 15.52 3.30
N LEU A 682 -33.29 15.34 2.18
CA LEU A 682 -33.73 15.91 0.89
C LEU A 682 -35.03 15.28 0.38
N ARG A 683 -35.22 13.97 0.58
CA ARG A 683 -36.49 13.29 0.26
C ARG A 683 -37.63 13.86 1.11
N TRP A 684 -37.46 13.98 2.41
CA TRP A 684 -38.44 14.56 3.31
C TRP A 684 -38.86 16.00 2.87
N VAL A 685 -37.88 16.84 2.46
CA VAL A 685 -38.19 18.16 1.92
C VAL A 685 -38.92 18.07 0.58
N ALA A 686 -38.49 17.18 -0.31
CA ALA A 686 -39.14 16.96 -1.61
C ALA A 686 -40.60 16.53 -1.46
N ASP A 687 -40.88 15.54 -0.58
CA ASP A 687 -42.22 15.03 -0.28
C ASP A 687 -43.13 16.14 0.31
N ARG A 688 -42.58 16.99 1.21
CA ARG A 688 -43.31 18.12 1.81
C ARG A 688 -43.70 19.18 0.78
N HIS A 689 -42.90 19.39 -0.24
CA HIS A 689 -43.20 20.38 -1.30
C HIS A 689 -43.84 19.74 -2.54
N GLY A 690 -44.16 18.44 -2.53
CA GLY A 690 -44.73 17.72 -3.66
C GLY A 690 -43.87 17.68 -4.91
N ILE A 691 -42.52 17.83 -4.75
CA ILE A 691 -41.55 17.88 -5.85
C ILE A 691 -41.04 16.47 -6.14
N HIS A 692 -41.37 15.92 -7.30
CA HIS A 692 -40.80 14.66 -7.76
C HIS A 692 -39.38 14.84 -8.26
N VAL A 693 -38.41 14.22 -7.55
CA VAL A 693 -36.99 14.24 -7.91
C VAL A 693 -36.57 12.83 -8.38
N PRO A 694 -36.50 12.59 -9.70
CA PRO A 694 -36.20 11.24 -10.23
C PRO A 694 -34.87 10.65 -9.73
N SER A 695 -33.83 11.50 -9.51
CA SER A 695 -32.54 11.07 -9.03
C SER A 695 -32.54 10.57 -7.57
N LEU A 696 -33.49 10.95 -6.74
CA LEU A 696 -33.63 10.49 -5.35
C LEU A 696 -34.56 9.25 -5.22
N VAL A 697 -35.41 9.01 -6.22
CA VAL A 697 -36.33 7.88 -6.24
C VAL A 697 -35.72 6.66 -6.93
N ALA A 698 -34.92 6.85 -7.94
CA ALA A 698 -34.25 5.78 -8.71
C ALA A 698 -33.37 4.83 -7.89
N ASP A 699 -32.92 5.27 -6.71
CA ASP A 699 -32.12 4.44 -5.79
C ASP A 699 -32.98 3.67 -4.76
N ARG A 700 -34.29 3.93 -4.67
CA ARG A 700 -35.16 3.04 -3.97
C ARG A 700 -35.32 1.77 -4.83
N ARG A 701 -34.76 0.64 -4.36
CA ARG A 701 -35.43 -0.62 -4.64
C ARG A 701 -36.82 -0.48 -4.03
N VAL A 702 -37.78 -0.21 -4.85
CA VAL A 702 -39.18 -0.54 -4.54
C VAL A 702 -39.10 -2.07 -4.41
N GLU A 703 -39.06 -2.59 -3.18
CA GLU A 703 -39.65 -3.86 -2.93
C GLU A 703 -41.10 -3.62 -3.32
N VAL A 704 -41.44 -3.81 -4.58
CA VAL A 704 -42.74 -4.21 -4.98
C VAL A 704 -42.91 -5.51 -4.22
N ALA A 705 -43.63 -5.46 -3.11
CA ALA A 705 -44.33 -6.62 -2.63
C ALA A 705 -45.02 -7.13 -3.91
N ALA A 706 -44.45 -8.18 -4.46
CA ALA A 706 -45.12 -8.90 -5.53
C ALA A 706 -46.34 -9.55 -4.86
N ASP A 707 -47.40 -8.82 -4.78
CA ASP A 707 -48.71 -9.45 -4.88
C ASP A 707 -48.67 -10.13 -6.24
N GLU A 708 -48.49 -11.45 -6.23
CA GLU A 708 -48.44 -12.28 -7.44
C GLU A 708 -49.65 -12.07 -8.33
N GLU A 709 -50.77 -11.53 -7.81
CA GLU A 709 -51.96 -11.14 -8.55
C GLU A 709 -51.77 -9.92 -9.46
N ASP A 710 -50.94 -8.92 -9.10
CA ASP A 710 -50.72 -7.74 -9.94
C ASP A 710 -49.75 -8.02 -11.10
N ALA A 711 -48.77 -8.89 -10.91
CA ALA A 711 -47.84 -9.32 -11.98
C ALA A 711 -48.61 -10.12 -13.08
N ASP A 712 -49.53 -10.97 -12.68
CA ASP A 712 -50.38 -11.72 -13.61
C ASP A 712 -51.38 -10.81 -14.36
N HIS A 713 -51.91 -9.76 -13.74
CA HIS A 713 -52.78 -8.78 -14.40
C HIS A 713 -52.01 -7.94 -15.44
N VAL A 714 -50.78 -7.51 -15.13
CA VAL A 714 -49.90 -6.77 -16.08
C VAL A 714 -49.49 -7.66 -17.24
N LEU A 715 -49.17 -8.93 -16.99
CA LEU A 715 -48.80 -9.89 -18.04
C LEU A 715 -49.99 -10.26 -18.93
N ARG A 716 -51.20 -10.38 -18.39
CA ARG A 716 -52.44 -10.60 -19.17
C ARG A 716 -52.83 -9.39 -20.01
N ALA A 717 -52.72 -8.17 -19.47
CA ALA A 717 -52.94 -6.93 -20.21
C ALA A 717 -51.92 -6.73 -21.34
N ALA A 718 -50.64 -7.07 -21.13
CA ALA A 718 -49.61 -7.05 -22.17
C ALA A 718 -49.85 -8.12 -23.25
N ALA A 719 -50.30 -9.31 -22.88
CA ALA A 719 -50.62 -10.39 -23.81
C ALA A 719 -51.86 -10.05 -24.65
N GLU A 720 -52.89 -9.43 -24.08
CA GLU A 720 -54.05 -8.92 -24.81
C GLU A 720 -53.69 -7.81 -25.81
N GLN A 721 -52.80 -6.87 -25.44
CA GLN A 721 -52.33 -5.86 -26.36
C GLN A 721 -51.49 -6.45 -27.51
N MET A 722 -50.71 -7.49 -27.29
CA MET A 722 -49.95 -8.18 -28.36
C MET A 722 -50.91 -8.97 -29.30
N ASN A 723 -51.99 -9.56 -28.79
CA ASN A 723 -52.96 -10.27 -29.62
C ASN A 723 -53.80 -9.32 -30.49
N VAL A 724 -54.08 -8.09 -30.04
CA VAL A 724 -54.77 -7.07 -30.84
C VAL A 724 -53.90 -6.55 -31.99
N VAL A 725 -52.59 -6.49 -31.79
CA VAL A 725 -51.64 -6.07 -32.86
C VAL A 725 -51.39 -7.19 -33.87
N GLY A 726 -51.53 -8.48 -33.46
CA GLY A 726 -51.40 -9.64 -34.34
C GLY A 726 -52.62 -9.96 -35.23
N ALA A 727 -53.81 -9.49 -34.86
CA ALA A 727 -55.05 -9.73 -35.61
C ALA A 727 -55.38 -8.65 -36.69
N GLY A 728 -54.50 -7.66 -36.84
CA GLY A 728 -54.61 -6.56 -37.82
C GLY A 728 -53.63 -6.62 -39.00
N ARG A 729 -53.05 -7.80 -39.30
CA ARG A 729 -52.25 -8.03 -40.51
C ARG A 729 -52.79 -9.19 -41.33
#